data_37c44849ae36d6e04f76767085fabc8a
#
_entry.id   37c44849ae36d6e04f76767085fabc8a
#
_cell.length_a   1.000
_cell.length_b   1.000
_cell.length_c   1.000
_cell.angle_alpha   90.00
_cell.angle_beta   90.00
_cell.angle_gamma   90.00
#
_symmetry.space_group_name_H-M   'P 1'
#
loop_
_entity.id
_entity.type
_entity.pdbx_description
1 polymer ?
#
loop_
_entity_poly.entity_id
_entity_poly.type
_entity_poly.pdbx_seq_one_letter_code
_entity_poly.pdbx_strand_id
1 'polypeptide(L)'
;MNDAPAYQRFFAELKRRKVFRVAAVYGATGFVVLQVADLLAEGMELPSVVLKTTTFLVLLGFPIAMVLAWALELTPEGVKRTDAAETGELEAIVAQPAGKRWPAGVLALLGVAALVAGAWWVGRSTAPGAEDSTSVVSSRSGSRDRDAEVLQLAYADLDTDSRPSIAVLPFADMSPDGDQEYFADGMTEELLNSLAKVRDIRVGGRTSSFAYKGQDKDLREIGDELGVQYVVEGSVRKQDDRLRITAQLVDANDNFHLWSESYDRTIDDVFAVQEEIAEAIAEELQVSLGLGEDESLVAPIGDIGAYELYLTGRARMRERGDSVEEAVQLFEATVARDSSWAPGWAGLAQAYSLVPFYRVAEDEGDYWATWESSLEAAESAAIRALEIDPQSAGAEVALGNVYRDRWEWARGEQHYLRALEIDPDDVEAHQQYAELLAATGRLDEALRSARRAVALDPTSAIRLNVLGYILSLNDRREEAILQFELAIVHGGEFVSPFGNLERAYVAIGEYDRAEAIVRDEILPRFFDTRVAEDVRVQTREELMAGYDAIRAGDIAAFDACCDPEFWQIVHYVALGDTARAFELAVESLLSQPRFRADGFGRLWYPEFSQFRSDPRFHEMLKYTGQEGAELRLAAPGA
;
A
#
# COMPACT_ATOMS: atom_id res chain seq x y z
N MET A 1 36.14 -51.08 11.54
CA MET A 1 36.63 -49.71 11.72
C MET A 1 35.48 -48.79 11.34
N ASN A 2 34.81 -48.20 12.34
CA ASN A 2 33.65 -47.35 12.11
C ASN A 2 34.13 -46.00 11.55
N ASP A 3 33.83 -45.73 10.30
CA ASP A 3 34.06 -44.40 9.73
C ASP A 3 33.16 -43.35 10.44
N ALA A 4 33.80 -42.41 11.11
CA ALA A 4 33.08 -41.32 11.76
C ALA A 4 32.25 -40.56 10.70
N PRO A 5 30.97 -40.16 11.02
CA PRO A 5 30.12 -39.44 10.10
C PRO A 5 30.79 -38.18 9.53
N ALA A 6 30.51 -37.83 8.28
CA ALA A 6 31.14 -36.71 7.58
C ALA A 6 31.06 -35.37 8.35
N TYR A 7 29.94 -35.10 9.03
CA TYR A 7 29.77 -33.91 9.84
C TYR A 7 30.73 -33.86 11.05
N GLN A 8 31.07 -35.01 11.69
CA GLN A 8 32.00 -35.03 12.82
C GLN A 8 33.42 -34.74 12.37
N ARG A 9 33.83 -35.22 11.20
CA ARG A 9 35.12 -34.90 10.57
C ARG A 9 35.20 -33.41 10.19
N PHE A 10 34.12 -32.84 9.66
CA PHE A 10 34.04 -31.42 9.34
C PHE A 10 34.21 -30.54 10.59
N PHE A 11 33.51 -30.84 11.66
CA PHE A 11 33.63 -30.08 12.93
C PHE A 11 35.02 -30.28 13.59
N ALA A 12 35.62 -31.44 13.49
CA ALA A 12 36.98 -31.68 13.96
C ALA A 12 38.01 -30.83 13.18
N GLU A 13 37.83 -30.68 11.87
CA GLU A 13 38.67 -29.81 11.02
C GLU A 13 38.51 -28.34 11.36
N LEU A 14 37.26 -27.82 11.57
CA LEU A 14 37.00 -26.47 12.02
C LEU A 14 37.67 -26.16 13.37
N LYS A 15 37.65 -27.14 14.29
CA LYS A 15 38.29 -27.00 15.59
C LYS A 15 39.83 -26.99 15.47
N ARG A 16 40.41 -27.84 14.63
CA ARG A 16 41.84 -27.89 14.35
C ARG A 16 42.35 -26.58 13.80
N ARG A 17 41.63 -26.00 12.83
CA ARG A 17 41.98 -24.73 12.15
C ARG A 17 41.61 -23.47 12.99
N LYS A 18 41.18 -23.64 14.24
CA LYS A 18 40.87 -22.56 15.18
C LYS A 18 39.76 -21.57 14.67
N VAL A 19 38.96 -22.01 13.66
CA VAL A 19 37.92 -21.16 13.03
C VAL A 19 36.94 -20.63 14.05
N PHE A 20 36.53 -21.45 15.03
CA PHE A 20 35.62 -20.99 16.13
C PHE A 20 36.24 -19.88 16.99
N ARG A 21 37.54 -19.85 17.18
CA ARG A 21 38.22 -18.78 17.92
C ARG A 21 38.21 -17.47 17.13
N VAL A 22 38.43 -17.55 15.82
CA VAL A 22 38.37 -16.38 14.93
C VAL A 22 36.94 -15.84 14.86
N ALA A 23 35.94 -16.74 14.74
CA ALA A 23 34.54 -16.35 14.75
C ALA A 23 34.14 -15.58 16.04
N ALA A 24 34.57 -16.09 17.21
CA ALA A 24 34.28 -15.46 18.49
C ALA A 24 34.94 -14.08 18.62
N VAL A 25 36.24 -13.97 18.22
CA VAL A 25 36.98 -12.70 18.25
C VAL A 25 36.35 -11.69 17.28
N TYR A 26 36.05 -12.14 16.06
CA TYR A 26 35.42 -11.28 15.05
C TYR A 26 34.05 -10.77 15.51
N GLY A 27 33.20 -11.65 16.06
CA GLY A 27 31.88 -11.28 16.56
C GLY A 27 31.96 -10.26 17.71
N ALA A 28 32.87 -10.48 18.67
CA ALA A 28 33.08 -9.54 19.77
C ALA A 28 33.60 -8.18 19.28
N THR A 29 34.58 -8.17 18.37
CA THR A 29 35.14 -6.94 17.80
C THR A 29 34.11 -6.21 16.93
N GLY A 30 33.38 -6.93 16.09
CA GLY A 30 32.32 -6.37 15.26
C GLY A 30 31.20 -5.73 16.09
N PHE A 31 30.82 -6.37 17.19
CA PHE A 31 29.85 -5.81 18.13
C PHE A 31 30.34 -4.47 18.73
N VAL A 32 31.59 -4.42 19.20
CA VAL A 32 32.16 -3.17 19.74
C VAL A 32 32.23 -2.09 18.67
N VAL A 33 32.60 -2.43 17.45
CA VAL A 33 32.66 -1.46 16.32
C VAL A 33 31.27 -0.89 16.03
N LEU A 34 30.22 -1.73 16.02
CA LEU A 34 28.85 -1.28 15.79
C LEU A 34 28.33 -0.39 16.93
N GLN A 35 28.62 -0.75 18.19
CA GLN A 35 28.26 0.08 19.34
C GLN A 35 28.94 1.45 19.33
N VAL A 36 30.23 1.49 18.97
CA VAL A 36 30.97 2.75 18.86
C VAL A 36 30.45 3.56 17.66
N ALA A 37 30.15 2.90 16.54
CA ALA A 37 29.61 3.60 15.36
C ALA A 37 28.23 4.20 15.64
N ASP A 38 27.38 3.48 16.38
CA ASP A 38 26.06 3.94 16.80
C ASP A 38 26.16 5.17 17.71
N LEU A 39 27.00 5.08 18.77
CA LEU A 39 27.26 6.18 19.69
C LEU A 39 27.84 7.42 18.98
N LEU A 40 28.74 7.23 18.01
CA LEU A 40 29.32 8.34 17.25
C LEU A 40 28.33 8.90 16.23
N ALA A 41 27.47 8.06 15.64
CA ALA A 41 26.44 8.51 14.70
C ALA A 41 25.42 9.41 15.43
N GLU A 42 25.02 9.04 16.63
CA GLU A 42 24.10 9.81 17.45
C GLU A 42 24.78 11.10 18.00
N GLY A 43 25.99 10.99 18.55
CA GLY A 43 26.70 12.12 19.15
C GLY A 43 27.25 13.16 18.16
N MET A 44 27.41 12.81 16.88
CA MET A 44 27.94 13.67 15.81
C MET A 44 26.88 13.94 14.71
N GLU A 45 25.65 13.56 14.91
CA GLU A 45 24.54 13.71 13.93
C GLU A 45 24.91 13.20 12.52
N LEU A 46 25.59 12.05 12.45
CA LEU A 46 26.04 11.51 11.17
C LEU A 46 24.87 10.92 10.39
N PRO A 47 24.87 11.04 9.04
CA PRO A 47 23.84 10.46 8.21
C PRO A 47 23.67 8.95 8.46
N SER A 48 22.42 8.45 8.45
CA SER A 48 22.10 7.01 8.69
C SER A 48 22.84 6.04 7.74
N VAL A 49 23.27 6.53 6.59
CA VAL A 49 24.11 5.80 5.62
C VAL A 49 25.43 5.33 6.25
N VAL A 50 26.02 6.10 7.18
CA VAL A 50 27.28 5.73 7.84
C VAL A 50 27.10 4.47 8.68
N LEU A 51 26.04 4.41 9.50
CA LEU A 51 25.74 3.24 10.32
C LEU A 51 25.37 2.02 9.47
N LYS A 52 24.52 2.22 8.44
CA LYS A 52 24.15 1.16 7.49
C LYS A 52 25.36 0.59 6.76
N THR A 53 26.28 1.45 6.29
CA THR A 53 27.52 1.04 5.60
C THR A 53 28.45 0.30 6.55
N THR A 54 28.63 0.77 7.77
CA THR A 54 29.45 0.11 8.79
C THR A 54 28.90 -1.28 9.13
N THR A 55 27.60 -1.39 9.32
CA THR A 55 26.90 -2.66 9.57
C THR A 55 27.11 -3.63 8.40
N PHE A 56 26.93 -3.17 7.17
CA PHE A 56 27.15 -3.97 5.97
C PHE A 56 28.60 -4.48 5.87
N LEU A 57 29.59 -3.61 6.12
CA LEU A 57 31.01 -4.00 6.09
C LEU A 57 31.37 -5.01 7.17
N VAL A 58 30.82 -4.88 8.38
CA VAL A 58 31.02 -5.84 9.46
C VAL A 58 30.39 -7.19 9.09
N LEU A 59 29.17 -7.21 8.54
CA LEU A 59 28.53 -8.44 8.11
C LEU A 59 29.26 -9.12 6.93
N LEU A 60 29.69 -8.36 5.94
CA LEU A 60 30.45 -8.86 4.79
C LEU A 60 31.84 -9.37 5.18
N GLY A 61 32.48 -8.74 6.16
CA GLY A 61 33.79 -9.16 6.66
C GLY A 61 33.76 -10.50 7.40
N PHE A 62 32.64 -10.91 7.98
CA PHE A 62 32.53 -12.16 8.73
C PHE A 62 32.82 -13.40 7.88
N PRO A 63 32.13 -13.66 6.74
CA PRO A 63 32.45 -14.81 5.89
C PRO A 63 33.90 -14.77 5.34
N ILE A 64 34.41 -13.58 5.02
CA ILE A 64 35.78 -13.40 4.56
C ILE A 64 36.77 -13.84 5.66
N ALA A 65 36.55 -13.39 6.90
CA ALA A 65 37.36 -13.81 8.04
C ALA A 65 37.30 -15.32 8.28
N MET A 66 36.14 -15.94 8.09
CA MET A 66 35.98 -17.40 8.21
C MET A 66 36.76 -18.16 7.11
N VAL A 67 36.70 -17.70 5.86
CA VAL A 67 37.46 -18.29 4.75
C VAL A 67 38.98 -18.15 4.98
N LEU A 68 39.42 -16.97 5.42
CA LEU A 68 40.83 -16.74 5.75
C LEU A 68 41.29 -17.62 6.93
N ALA A 69 40.49 -17.77 7.98
CA ALA A 69 40.77 -18.65 9.11
C ALA A 69 40.82 -20.13 8.71
N TRP A 70 40.05 -20.52 7.68
CA TRP A 70 40.13 -21.86 7.10
C TRP A 70 41.38 -22.08 6.28
N ALA A 71 41.80 -21.10 5.49
CA ALA A 71 42.89 -21.21 4.51
C ALA A 71 44.29 -20.93 5.08
N LEU A 72 44.37 -20.10 6.14
CA LEU A 72 45.62 -19.56 6.64
C LEU A 72 45.78 -19.80 8.15
N GLU A 73 47.02 -20.02 8.60
CA GLU A 73 47.41 -20.14 10.00
C GLU A 73 48.43 -19.04 10.37
N LEU A 74 48.16 -18.35 11.50
CA LEU A 74 49.11 -17.40 12.07
C LEU A 74 50.14 -18.14 12.94
N THR A 75 51.38 -18.17 12.47
CA THR A 75 52.52 -18.71 13.20
C THR A 75 53.45 -17.60 13.66
N PRO A 76 54.36 -17.86 14.64
CA PRO A 76 55.36 -16.85 15.07
C PRO A 76 56.27 -16.37 13.93
N GLU A 77 56.35 -17.14 12.86
CA GLU A 77 57.17 -16.87 11.67
C GLU A 77 56.37 -16.14 10.56
N GLY A 78 55.06 -15.85 10.78
CA GLY A 78 54.18 -15.16 9.83
C GLY A 78 52.97 -15.99 9.42
N VAL A 79 52.26 -15.52 8.38
CA VAL A 79 51.06 -16.18 7.83
C VAL A 79 51.47 -17.31 6.89
N LYS A 80 51.08 -18.55 7.22
CA LYS A 80 51.34 -19.75 6.40
C LYS A 80 49.99 -20.36 5.96
N ARG A 81 50.03 -21.09 4.86
CA ARG A 81 48.88 -21.87 4.40
C ARG A 81 48.68 -23.06 5.32
N THR A 82 47.47 -23.34 5.75
CA THR A 82 47.17 -24.45 6.64
C THR A 82 47.38 -25.79 5.89
N ASP A 83 48.25 -26.65 6.41
CA ASP A 83 48.56 -27.96 5.81
C ASP A 83 47.40 -28.95 6.01
N ALA A 84 47.37 -30.00 5.16
CA ALA A 84 46.40 -31.09 5.33
C ALA A 84 46.67 -31.85 6.65
N ALA A 85 45.59 -32.36 7.27
CA ALA A 85 45.69 -33.10 8.53
C ALA A 85 46.54 -34.37 8.35
N GLU A 86 47.45 -34.61 9.28
CA GLU A 86 48.19 -35.88 9.30
C GLU A 86 47.29 -37.08 9.68
N THR A 87 47.66 -38.26 9.25
CA THR A 87 46.89 -39.49 9.46
C THR A 87 46.73 -39.76 10.96
N GLY A 88 45.53 -39.70 11.50
CA GLY A 88 45.21 -39.93 12.92
C GLY A 88 44.93 -38.68 13.76
N GLU A 89 45.25 -37.45 13.31
CA GLU A 89 45.06 -36.22 14.07
C GLU A 89 43.54 -35.87 14.24
N LEU A 90 42.76 -36.05 13.18
CA LEU A 90 41.29 -35.84 13.22
C LEU A 90 40.57 -36.91 14.06
N GLU A 91 41.10 -38.18 14.01
CA GLU A 91 40.54 -39.27 14.81
C GLU A 91 40.75 -39.04 16.32
N ALA A 92 41.90 -38.50 16.71
CA ALA A 92 42.15 -38.11 18.09
C ALA A 92 41.21 -37.00 18.62
N ILE A 93 40.81 -36.06 17.77
CA ILE A 93 39.86 -35.03 18.13
C ILE A 93 38.44 -35.61 18.24
N VAL A 94 38.03 -36.48 17.34
CA VAL A 94 36.72 -37.15 17.35
C VAL A 94 36.58 -38.11 18.53
N ALA A 95 37.65 -38.75 18.99
CA ALA A 95 37.65 -39.68 20.12
C ALA A 95 37.52 -39.01 21.50
N GLN A 96 37.57 -37.66 21.61
CA GLN A 96 37.43 -36.96 22.89
C GLN A 96 36.00 -37.09 23.46
N PRO A 97 35.82 -37.13 24.81
CA PRO A 97 34.51 -37.15 25.46
C PRO A 97 33.66 -35.93 25.02
N ALA A 98 32.32 -36.11 25.00
CA ALA A 98 31.37 -35.09 24.48
C ALA A 98 31.56 -33.69 25.12
N GLY A 99 31.87 -33.60 26.42
CA GLY A 99 32.15 -32.33 27.11
C GLY A 99 33.42 -31.61 26.66
N LYS A 100 34.37 -32.29 25.99
CA LYS A 100 35.59 -31.71 25.41
C LYS A 100 35.49 -31.55 23.88
N ARG A 101 34.45 -32.09 23.25
CA ARG A 101 34.24 -31.99 21.78
C ARG A 101 33.70 -30.60 21.41
N TRP A 102 32.92 -29.97 22.27
CA TRP A 102 32.41 -28.60 22.06
C TRP A 102 33.51 -27.62 22.44
N PRO A 103 34.01 -26.84 21.50
CA PRO A 103 35.01 -25.84 21.83
C PRO A 103 34.39 -24.78 22.75
N ALA A 104 35.19 -24.31 23.74
CA ALA A 104 34.79 -23.25 24.64
C ALA A 104 34.27 -21.99 23.89
N GLY A 105 34.69 -21.82 22.62
CA GLY A 105 34.19 -20.79 21.73
C GLY A 105 32.71 -20.89 21.35
N VAL A 106 32.13 -22.10 21.31
CA VAL A 106 30.68 -22.25 21.04
C VAL A 106 29.87 -21.86 22.28
N LEU A 107 30.34 -22.21 23.48
CA LEU A 107 29.75 -21.77 24.74
C LEU A 107 29.94 -20.25 24.93
N ALA A 108 31.07 -19.69 24.47
CA ALA A 108 31.31 -18.26 24.49
C ALA A 108 30.39 -17.53 23.48
N LEU A 109 30.17 -18.07 22.29
CA LEU A 109 29.20 -17.52 21.31
C LEU A 109 27.76 -17.55 21.83
N LEU A 110 27.34 -18.65 22.44
CA LEU A 110 26.04 -18.75 23.09
C LEU A 110 25.93 -17.79 24.30
N GLY A 111 27.02 -17.62 25.06
CA GLY A 111 27.11 -16.65 26.14
C GLY A 111 27.02 -15.21 25.66
N VAL A 112 27.71 -14.87 24.56
CA VAL A 112 27.62 -13.54 23.93
C VAL A 112 26.22 -13.32 23.34
N ALA A 113 25.64 -14.29 22.67
CA ALA A 113 24.26 -14.19 22.19
C ALA A 113 23.24 -13.99 23.33
N ALA A 114 23.42 -14.68 24.46
CA ALA A 114 22.60 -14.50 25.66
C ALA A 114 22.83 -13.14 26.33
N LEU A 115 24.08 -12.61 26.33
CA LEU A 115 24.40 -11.28 26.84
C LEU A 115 23.84 -10.18 25.93
N VAL A 116 23.90 -10.35 24.61
CA VAL A 116 23.30 -9.42 23.63
C VAL A 116 21.77 -9.42 23.76
N ALA A 117 21.15 -10.58 23.87
CA ALA A 117 19.72 -10.68 24.12
C ALA A 117 19.33 -10.11 25.49
N GLY A 118 20.16 -10.32 26.52
CA GLY A 118 19.98 -9.74 27.85
C GLY A 118 20.17 -8.24 27.88
N ALA A 119 21.21 -7.72 27.21
CA ALA A 119 21.48 -6.29 27.11
C ALA A 119 20.38 -5.58 26.27
N TRP A 120 19.91 -6.23 25.21
CA TRP A 120 18.77 -5.74 24.43
C TRP A 120 17.48 -5.72 25.28
N TRP A 121 17.26 -6.74 26.10
CA TRP A 121 16.10 -6.79 27.00
C TRP A 121 16.22 -5.76 28.14
N VAL A 122 17.39 -5.58 28.73
CA VAL A 122 17.65 -4.58 29.79
C VAL A 122 17.65 -3.17 29.19
N GLY A 123 18.24 -2.94 28.03
CA GLY A 123 18.22 -1.65 27.34
C GLY A 123 16.77 -1.20 27.02
N ARG A 124 15.88 -2.17 26.76
CA ARG A 124 14.47 -1.89 26.52
C ARG A 124 13.68 -1.66 27.82
N SER A 125 14.18 -2.12 28.97
CA SER A 125 13.54 -1.98 30.28
C SER A 125 14.11 -0.85 31.15
N THR A 126 15.25 -0.27 30.79
CA THR A 126 15.95 0.76 31.58
C THR A 126 16.26 2.05 30.81
N ALA A 127 15.71 2.25 29.60
CA ALA A 127 15.74 3.55 28.98
C ALA A 127 15.02 4.54 29.91
N PRO A 128 15.70 5.58 30.45
CA PRO A 128 15.03 6.62 31.20
C PRO A 128 14.05 7.28 30.24
N GLY A 129 12.78 7.39 30.67
CA GLY A 129 11.66 7.86 29.92
C GLY A 129 12.00 8.88 28.83
N ALA A 130 12.12 8.42 27.62
CA ALA A 130 11.59 9.14 26.51
C ALA A 130 10.07 9.06 26.76
N GLU A 131 9.56 10.10 27.40
CA GLU A 131 8.14 10.29 27.56
C GLU A 131 7.53 10.26 26.15
N ASP A 132 6.82 9.19 25.91
CA ASP A 132 5.68 9.06 24.99
C ASP A 132 5.63 9.92 23.72
N SER A 133 6.57 9.75 22.81
CA SER A 133 6.34 10.10 21.40
C SER A 133 5.96 8.88 20.53
N THR A 134 5.92 7.68 21.10
CA THR A 134 5.45 6.45 20.43
C THR A 134 4.08 5.96 20.90
N SER A 135 3.36 6.74 21.71
CA SER A 135 2.07 6.33 22.28
C SER A 135 0.89 6.43 21.31
N VAL A 136 1.03 7.08 20.15
CA VAL A 136 -0.04 7.11 19.14
C VAL A 136 -0.07 5.82 18.30
N VAL A 137 1.05 5.11 18.18
CA VAL A 137 1.13 3.86 17.40
C VAL A 137 1.33 2.60 18.27
N SER A 138 1.74 2.72 19.55
CA SER A 138 2.06 1.56 20.39
C SER A 138 0.99 1.11 21.36
N SER A 139 -0.25 1.55 21.23
CA SER A 139 -1.41 0.86 21.84
C SER A 139 -1.84 -0.39 21.05
N ARG A 140 -0.86 -1.06 20.42
CA ARG A 140 -1.05 -2.23 19.54
C ARG A 140 -1.62 -3.48 20.21
N SER A 141 -1.79 -3.54 21.51
CA SER A 141 -2.44 -4.70 22.16
C SER A 141 -3.96 -4.54 22.34
N GLY A 142 -4.50 -3.32 22.11
CA GLY A 142 -5.94 -3.07 22.06
C GLY A 142 -6.47 -2.93 20.62
N SER A 143 -5.58 -3.02 19.59
CA SER A 143 -5.95 -2.79 18.20
C SER A 143 -6.67 -3.99 17.58
N ARG A 144 -6.28 -5.22 17.90
CA ARG A 144 -6.89 -6.42 17.28
C ARG A 144 -8.40 -6.52 17.48
N ASP A 145 -8.89 -6.18 18.65
CA ASP A 145 -10.34 -6.21 18.93
C ASP A 145 -11.06 -5.03 18.23
N ARG A 146 -10.40 -3.86 18.12
CA ARG A 146 -10.93 -2.70 17.39
C ARG A 146 -10.89 -2.90 15.88
N ASP A 147 -9.78 -3.44 15.36
CA ASP A 147 -9.63 -3.74 13.93
C ASP A 147 -10.70 -4.76 13.50
N ALA A 148 -10.96 -5.77 14.33
CA ALA A 148 -12.04 -6.72 14.11
C ALA A 148 -13.43 -6.07 14.18
N GLU A 149 -13.68 -5.13 15.10
CA GLU A 149 -14.95 -4.41 15.22
C GLU A 149 -15.20 -3.50 14.02
N VAL A 150 -14.16 -2.79 13.54
CA VAL A 150 -14.25 -1.90 12.37
C VAL A 150 -14.44 -2.70 11.08
N LEU A 151 -13.71 -3.80 10.92
CA LEU A 151 -13.91 -4.73 9.82
C LEU A 151 -15.32 -5.33 9.89
N GLN A 152 -15.79 -5.71 11.06
CA GLN A 152 -17.14 -6.23 11.25
C GLN A 152 -18.22 -5.20 10.90
N LEU A 153 -18.01 -3.91 11.18
CA LEU A 153 -18.90 -2.82 10.76
C LEU A 153 -18.82 -2.57 9.25
N ALA A 154 -17.65 -2.67 8.65
CA ALA A 154 -17.46 -2.57 7.20
C ALA A 154 -18.10 -3.76 6.47
N TYR A 155 -18.03 -4.96 7.06
CA TYR A 155 -18.61 -6.19 6.52
C TYR A 155 -20.09 -6.40 6.87
N ALA A 156 -20.69 -5.58 7.75
CA ALA A 156 -22.09 -5.76 8.17
C ALA A 156 -23.07 -5.71 6.97
N ASP A 157 -22.76 -4.95 5.94
CA ASP A 157 -23.55 -4.89 4.71
C ASP A 157 -23.29 -6.09 3.77
N LEU A 158 -22.20 -6.86 4.01
CA LEU A 158 -21.86 -8.07 3.24
C LEU A 158 -22.40 -9.36 3.89
N ASP A 159 -22.79 -9.33 5.18
CA ASP A 159 -23.36 -10.50 5.87
C ASP A 159 -24.63 -11.06 5.21
N THR A 160 -25.21 -10.35 4.26
CA THR A 160 -26.34 -10.81 3.43
C THR A 160 -25.94 -11.41 2.10
N ASP A 161 -24.67 -11.31 1.70
CA ASP A 161 -24.15 -11.83 0.43
C ASP A 161 -23.75 -13.31 0.59
N SER A 162 -24.60 -14.21 0.13
CA SER A 162 -24.40 -15.67 0.23
C SER A 162 -23.51 -16.25 -0.87
N ARG A 163 -22.98 -15.43 -1.76
CA ARG A 163 -22.06 -15.89 -2.82
C ARG A 163 -20.75 -16.39 -2.21
N PRO A 164 -20.13 -17.44 -2.77
CA PRO A 164 -18.76 -17.80 -2.43
C PRO A 164 -17.84 -16.58 -2.55
N SER A 165 -16.98 -16.37 -1.56
CA SER A 165 -16.03 -15.25 -1.55
C SER A 165 -14.60 -15.76 -1.64
N ILE A 166 -13.81 -15.18 -2.55
CA ILE A 166 -12.48 -15.65 -2.91
C ILE A 166 -11.47 -14.51 -2.94
N ALA A 167 -10.26 -14.76 -2.45
CA ALA A 167 -9.11 -13.89 -2.68
C ALA A 167 -8.06 -14.60 -3.54
N VAL A 168 -7.44 -13.88 -4.45
CA VAL A 168 -6.31 -14.39 -5.25
C VAL A 168 -5.03 -13.75 -4.73
N LEU A 169 -4.20 -14.55 -4.04
CA LEU A 169 -2.91 -14.07 -3.53
C LEU A 169 -1.88 -13.97 -4.65
N PRO A 170 -0.91 -13.04 -4.53
CA PRO A 170 0.16 -12.91 -5.51
C PRO A 170 0.90 -14.22 -5.75
N PHE A 171 0.94 -14.66 -6.99
CA PHE A 171 1.67 -15.87 -7.38
C PHE A 171 3.17 -15.66 -7.18
N ALA A 172 3.84 -16.66 -6.62
CA ALA A 172 5.27 -16.61 -6.39
C ALA A 172 6.04 -16.76 -7.71
N ASP A 173 7.02 -15.87 -7.97
CA ASP A 173 7.97 -16.06 -9.05
C ASP A 173 8.97 -17.18 -8.69
N MET A 174 8.91 -18.29 -9.44
CA MET A 174 9.82 -19.44 -9.33
C MET A 174 10.73 -19.57 -10.54
N SER A 175 10.88 -18.49 -11.32
CA SER A 175 11.75 -18.43 -12.49
C SER A 175 13.22 -18.56 -12.08
N PRO A 176 14.11 -19.12 -12.93
CA PRO A 176 15.50 -19.36 -12.56
C PRO A 176 16.30 -18.13 -12.16
N ASP A 177 16.00 -16.99 -12.80
CA ASP A 177 16.72 -15.74 -12.60
C ASP A 177 15.99 -14.81 -11.58
N GLY A 178 14.75 -15.15 -11.18
CA GLY A 178 13.93 -14.38 -10.22
C GLY A 178 13.58 -12.97 -10.69
N ASP A 179 13.49 -12.76 -12.01
CA ASP A 179 13.27 -11.46 -12.64
C ASP A 179 11.88 -11.32 -13.30
N GLN A 180 11.00 -12.31 -13.07
CA GLN A 180 9.66 -12.37 -13.66
C GLN A 180 8.54 -12.03 -12.66
N GLU A 181 8.88 -11.34 -11.58
CA GLU A 181 7.91 -10.96 -10.55
C GLU A 181 6.75 -10.12 -11.12
N TYR A 182 7.05 -9.17 -12.03
CA TYR A 182 6.04 -8.36 -12.72
C TYR A 182 5.04 -9.22 -13.52
N PHE A 183 5.52 -10.32 -14.11
CA PHE A 183 4.70 -11.23 -14.88
C PHE A 183 3.80 -12.09 -13.96
N ALA A 184 4.34 -12.60 -12.85
CA ALA A 184 3.59 -13.34 -11.86
C ALA A 184 2.50 -12.46 -11.22
N ASP A 185 2.82 -11.23 -10.86
CA ASP A 185 1.88 -10.24 -10.36
C ASP A 185 0.77 -9.92 -11.36
N GLY A 186 1.17 -9.65 -12.61
CA GLY A 186 0.23 -9.34 -13.67
C GLY A 186 -0.72 -10.50 -13.96
N MET A 187 -0.21 -11.72 -13.97
CA MET A 187 -1.03 -12.91 -14.17
C MET A 187 -2.02 -13.11 -13.01
N THR A 188 -1.59 -12.87 -11.77
CA THR A 188 -2.48 -12.88 -10.60
C THR A 188 -3.61 -11.87 -10.76
N GLU A 189 -3.27 -10.66 -11.21
CA GLU A 189 -4.24 -9.58 -11.42
C GLU A 189 -5.24 -9.91 -12.53
N GLU A 190 -4.79 -10.49 -13.63
CA GLU A 190 -5.68 -10.90 -14.71
C GLU A 190 -6.60 -12.08 -14.32
N LEU A 191 -6.09 -13.01 -13.51
CA LEU A 191 -6.93 -14.07 -12.94
C LEU A 191 -8.00 -13.51 -12.01
N LEU A 192 -7.62 -12.54 -11.17
CA LEU A 192 -8.55 -11.81 -10.30
C LEU A 192 -9.64 -11.12 -11.15
N ASN A 193 -9.25 -10.40 -12.22
CA ASN A 193 -10.16 -9.74 -13.13
C ASN A 193 -11.09 -10.75 -13.86
N SER A 194 -10.57 -11.92 -14.22
CA SER A 194 -11.37 -12.96 -14.87
C SER A 194 -12.42 -13.55 -13.92
N LEU A 195 -12.03 -13.81 -12.67
CA LEU A 195 -12.95 -14.29 -11.64
C LEU A 195 -13.99 -13.23 -11.26
N ALA A 196 -13.64 -11.94 -11.26
CA ALA A 196 -14.57 -10.85 -10.98
C ALA A 196 -15.72 -10.74 -12.00
N LYS A 197 -15.52 -11.24 -13.24
CA LYS A 197 -16.60 -11.32 -14.23
C LYS A 197 -17.63 -12.41 -13.93
N VAL A 198 -17.31 -13.37 -13.06
CA VAL A 198 -18.22 -14.44 -12.66
C VAL A 198 -19.18 -13.92 -11.59
N ARG A 199 -20.42 -13.60 -11.97
CA ARG A 199 -21.40 -12.92 -11.11
C ARG A 199 -21.74 -13.64 -9.81
N ASP A 200 -21.61 -14.96 -9.80
CA ASP A 200 -21.94 -15.81 -8.65
C ASP A 200 -20.77 -16.00 -7.68
N ILE A 201 -19.65 -15.33 -7.90
CA ILE A 201 -18.48 -15.28 -7.01
C ILE A 201 -18.24 -13.81 -6.58
N ARG A 202 -17.92 -13.61 -5.32
CA ARG A 202 -17.41 -12.33 -4.80
C ARG A 202 -15.90 -12.40 -4.71
N VAL A 203 -15.20 -11.54 -5.43
CA VAL A 203 -13.74 -11.52 -5.47
C VAL A 203 -13.19 -10.40 -4.59
N GLY A 204 -12.25 -10.74 -3.72
CA GLY A 204 -11.55 -9.78 -2.87
C GLY A 204 -10.67 -8.84 -3.67
N GLY A 205 -10.58 -7.58 -3.24
CA GLY A 205 -9.83 -6.55 -3.94
C GLY A 205 -8.34 -6.86 -4.04
N ARG A 206 -7.76 -6.46 -5.16
CA ARG A 206 -6.34 -6.67 -5.46
C ARG A 206 -5.42 -6.10 -4.38
N THR A 207 -5.66 -4.86 -3.92
CA THR A 207 -4.75 -4.19 -2.98
C THR A 207 -4.63 -4.98 -1.69
N SER A 208 -5.76 -5.49 -1.18
CA SER A 208 -5.80 -6.31 0.03
C SER A 208 -5.10 -7.65 -0.17
N SER A 209 -5.32 -8.32 -1.30
CA SER A 209 -4.64 -9.58 -1.63
C SER A 209 -3.11 -9.40 -1.72
N PHE A 210 -2.66 -8.32 -2.36
CA PHE A 210 -1.24 -8.03 -2.54
C PHE A 210 -0.53 -7.53 -1.27
N ALA A 211 -1.27 -7.12 -0.24
CA ALA A 211 -0.68 -6.81 1.06
C ALA A 211 0.02 -8.03 1.70
N TYR A 212 -0.36 -9.23 1.30
CA TYR A 212 0.24 -10.49 1.80
C TYR A 212 1.41 -11.00 0.97
N LYS A 213 1.84 -10.25 -0.06
CA LYS A 213 2.96 -10.64 -0.92
C LYS A 213 4.23 -10.90 -0.12
N GLY A 214 4.80 -12.11 -0.26
CA GLY A 214 6.03 -12.51 0.43
C GLY A 214 5.88 -12.72 1.95
N GLN A 215 4.67 -12.71 2.49
CA GLN A 215 4.41 -13.00 3.89
C GLN A 215 4.18 -14.51 4.09
N ASP A 216 4.84 -15.07 5.09
CA ASP A 216 4.58 -16.45 5.57
C ASP A 216 3.50 -16.40 6.65
N LYS A 217 2.23 -16.29 6.20
CA LYS A 217 1.06 -16.14 7.07
C LYS A 217 0.07 -17.29 6.82
N ASP A 218 -0.60 -17.75 7.89
CA ASP A 218 -1.62 -18.77 7.79
C ASP A 218 -2.80 -18.32 6.92
N LEU A 219 -3.22 -19.14 5.95
CA LEU A 219 -4.30 -18.78 5.03
C LEU A 219 -5.64 -18.54 5.75
N ARG A 220 -5.85 -19.15 6.93
CA ARG A 220 -7.01 -18.88 7.77
C ARG A 220 -6.99 -17.44 8.28
N GLU A 221 -5.83 -16.98 8.79
CA GLU A 221 -5.70 -15.58 9.23
C GLU A 221 -5.90 -14.61 8.06
N ILE A 222 -5.39 -14.95 6.87
CA ILE A 222 -5.60 -14.16 5.65
C ILE A 222 -7.08 -14.14 5.27
N GLY A 223 -7.75 -15.29 5.30
CA GLY A 223 -9.18 -15.39 5.01
C GLY A 223 -10.04 -14.56 5.95
N ASP A 224 -9.74 -14.63 7.26
CA ASP A 224 -10.43 -13.85 8.29
C ASP A 224 -10.23 -12.33 8.07
N GLU A 225 -8.99 -11.90 7.79
CA GLU A 225 -8.67 -10.48 7.57
C GLU A 225 -9.24 -9.92 6.26
N LEU A 226 -9.32 -10.74 5.22
CA LEU A 226 -9.91 -10.36 3.93
C LEU A 226 -11.43 -10.56 3.88
N GLY A 227 -12.01 -11.27 4.88
CA GLY A 227 -13.42 -11.62 4.90
C GLY A 227 -13.82 -12.55 3.74
N VAL A 228 -12.96 -13.51 3.39
CA VAL A 228 -13.19 -14.46 2.30
C VAL A 228 -13.19 -15.90 2.79
N GLN A 229 -14.00 -16.74 2.12
CA GLN A 229 -14.11 -18.18 2.41
C GLN A 229 -13.00 -19.00 1.74
N TYR A 230 -12.55 -18.55 0.58
CA TYR A 230 -11.60 -19.28 -0.25
C TYR A 230 -10.41 -18.40 -0.62
N VAL A 231 -9.26 -19.04 -0.78
CA VAL A 231 -8.02 -18.40 -1.21
C VAL A 231 -7.44 -19.16 -2.39
N VAL A 232 -7.10 -18.43 -3.45
CA VAL A 232 -6.27 -18.94 -4.54
C VAL A 232 -4.84 -18.53 -4.29
N GLU A 233 -3.93 -19.48 -4.30
CA GLU A 233 -2.50 -19.26 -4.27
C GLU A 233 -1.81 -20.00 -5.40
N GLY A 234 -0.58 -19.62 -5.72
CA GLY A 234 0.13 -20.30 -6.80
C GLY A 234 1.54 -19.82 -7.03
N SER A 235 2.13 -20.33 -8.10
CA SER A 235 3.45 -19.95 -8.56
C SER A 235 3.54 -19.93 -10.07
N VAL A 236 4.42 -19.06 -10.58
CA VAL A 236 4.75 -18.94 -11.99
C VAL A 236 6.23 -19.21 -12.17
N ARG A 237 6.57 -20.02 -13.16
CA ARG A 237 7.95 -20.22 -13.62
C ARG A 237 8.01 -20.00 -15.12
N LYS A 238 8.66 -18.92 -15.51
CA LYS A 238 8.96 -18.61 -16.91
C LYS A 238 10.42 -18.94 -17.21
N GLN A 239 10.67 -19.64 -18.29
CA GLN A 239 12.00 -19.93 -18.80
C GLN A 239 11.97 -19.94 -20.33
N ASP A 240 12.58 -18.96 -20.95
CA ASP A 240 12.44 -18.69 -22.38
C ASP A 240 10.94 -18.56 -22.76
N ASP A 241 10.49 -19.36 -23.73
CA ASP A 241 9.07 -19.40 -24.16
C ASP A 241 8.21 -20.42 -23.37
N ARG A 242 8.78 -21.07 -22.35
CA ARG A 242 8.05 -22.05 -21.52
C ARG A 242 7.55 -21.43 -20.24
N LEU A 243 6.30 -21.72 -19.97
CA LEU A 243 5.58 -21.26 -18.80
C LEU A 243 5.05 -22.47 -18.02
N ARG A 244 5.38 -22.54 -16.73
CA ARG A 244 4.71 -23.44 -15.79
C ARG A 244 4.00 -22.61 -14.75
N ILE A 245 2.70 -22.83 -14.63
CA ILE A 245 1.84 -22.21 -13.65
C ILE A 245 1.29 -23.31 -12.75
N THR A 246 1.38 -23.13 -11.45
CA THR A 246 0.69 -23.94 -10.46
C THR A 246 -0.31 -23.07 -9.75
N ALA A 247 -1.57 -23.51 -9.69
CA ALA A 247 -2.62 -22.83 -8.96
C ALA A 247 -3.33 -23.81 -8.02
N GLN A 248 -3.78 -23.30 -6.88
CA GLN A 248 -4.44 -24.08 -5.84
C GLN A 248 -5.59 -23.27 -5.26
N LEU A 249 -6.73 -23.90 -5.03
CA LEU A 249 -7.88 -23.35 -4.31
C LEU A 249 -7.92 -23.97 -2.92
N VAL A 250 -7.94 -23.15 -1.89
CA VAL A 250 -7.91 -23.56 -0.48
C VAL A 250 -9.13 -22.99 0.24
N ASP A 251 -9.82 -23.82 1.03
CA ASP A 251 -10.79 -23.35 2.00
C ASP A 251 -10.06 -22.68 3.16
N ALA A 252 -10.27 -21.37 3.33
CA ALA A 252 -9.59 -20.58 4.34
C ALA A 252 -10.01 -20.95 5.78
N ASN A 253 -11.17 -21.61 6.00
CA ASN A 253 -11.62 -21.93 7.34
C ASN A 253 -10.81 -23.06 7.99
N ASP A 254 -10.35 -24.03 7.20
CA ASP A 254 -9.68 -25.23 7.67
C ASP A 254 -8.34 -25.55 6.99
N ASN A 255 -7.90 -24.69 6.02
CA ASN A 255 -6.71 -24.85 5.21
C ASN A 255 -6.70 -26.13 4.34
N PHE A 256 -7.87 -26.63 3.94
CA PHE A 256 -7.95 -27.75 3.04
C PHE A 256 -7.86 -27.30 1.59
N HIS A 257 -6.97 -27.93 0.84
CA HIS A 257 -6.91 -27.76 -0.60
C HIS A 257 -8.12 -28.46 -1.24
N LEU A 258 -8.96 -27.68 -1.89
CA LEU A 258 -10.12 -28.17 -2.64
C LEU A 258 -9.68 -28.61 -4.03
N TRP A 259 -8.78 -27.86 -4.64
CA TRP A 259 -8.26 -28.12 -5.97
C TRP A 259 -6.79 -27.68 -6.08
N SER A 260 -6.00 -28.39 -6.91
CA SER A 260 -4.60 -28.06 -7.21
C SER A 260 -4.22 -28.62 -8.57
N GLU A 261 -3.73 -27.77 -9.47
CA GLU A 261 -3.30 -28.17 -10.80
C GLU A 261 -2.04 -27.42 -11.25
N SER A 262 -1.32 -28.03 -12.19
CA SER A 262 -0.12 -27.45 -12.80
C SER A 262 -0.22 -27.49 -14.32
N TYR A 263 -0.01 -26.34 -14.94
CA TYR A 263 -0.11 -26.12 -16.38
C TYR A 263 1.30 -25.92 -16.95
N ASP A 264 1.70 -26.79 -17.85
CA ASP A 264 2.94 -26.66 -18.65
C ASP A 264 2.54 -26.23 -20.07
N ARG A 265 2.82 -24.99 -20.43
CA ARG A 265 2.38 -24.37 -21.69
C ARG A 265 3.51 -23.51 -22.29
N THR A 266 3.26 -22.94 -23.47
CA THR A 266 4.06 -21.85 -24.02
C THR A 266 3.49 -20.52 -23.52
N ILE A 267 4.29 -19.44 -23.60
CA ILE A 267 3.86 -18.12 -23.16
C ILE A 267 2.64 -17.61 -23.99
N ASP A 268 2.53 -18.04 -25.23
CA ASP A 268 1.42 -17.67 -26.11
C ASP A 268 0.08 -18.25 -25.61
N ASP A 269 0.12 -19.33 -24.79
CA ASP A 269 -1.05 -20.00 -24.24
C ASP A 269 -1.48 -19.41 -22.87
N VAL A 270 -0.86 -18.33 -22.39
CA VAL A 270 -1.09 -17.78 -21.04
C VAL A 270 -2.56 -17.46 -20.78
N PHE A 271 -3.27 -16.94 -21.76
CA PHE A 271 -4.69 -16.59 -21.64
C PHE A 271 -5.59 -17.82 -21.53
N ALA A 272 -5.30 -18.87 -22.34
CA ALA A 272 -6.00 -20.14 -22.22
C ALA A 272 -5.81 -20.74 -20.82
N VAL A 273 -4.63 -20.63 -20.23
CA VAL A 273 -4.38 -21.09 -18.86
C VAL A 273 -5.14 -20.28 -17.83
N GLN A 274 -5.23 -18.96 -17.98
CA GLN A 274 -6.01 -18.11 -17.07
C GLN A 274 -7.50 -18.50 -17.12
N GLU A 275 -8.04 -18.74 -18.31
CA GLU A 275 -9.42 -19.19 -18.50
C GLU A 275 -9.62 -20.59 -17.91
N GLU A 276 -8.75 -21.58 -18.21
CA GLU A 276 -8.78 -22.91 -17.63
C GLU A 276 -8.76 -22.89 -16.08
N ILE A 277 -7.97 -22.01 -15.46
CA ILE A 277 -7.92 -21.85 -14.00
C ILE A 277 -9.23 -21.26 -13.47
N ALA A 278 -9.76 -20.22 -14.10
CA ALA A 278 -11.00 -19.60 -13.68
C ALA A 278 -12.20 -20.55 -13.80
N GLU A 279 -12.26 -21.35 -14.90
CA GLU A 279 -13.24 -22.40 -15.11
C GLU A 279 -13.16 -23.49 -14.03
N ALA A 280 -11.94 -23.98 -13.72
CA ALA A 280 -11.74 -25.01 -12.71
C ALA A 280 -12.17 -24.53 -11.31
N ILE A 281 -11.90 -23.27 -10.96
CA ILE A 281 -12.34 -22.66 -9.71
C ILE A 281 -13.88 -22.58 -9.66
N ALA A 282 -14.51 -22.12 -10.73
CA ALA A 282 -15.96 -22.01 -10.80
C ALA A 282 -16.64 -23.40 -10.72
N GLU A 283 -16.08 -24.41 -11.36
CA GLU A 283 -16.56 -25.80 -11.27
C GLU A 283 -16.44 -26.34 -9.83
N GLU A 284 -15.31 -26.14 -9.17
CA GLU A 284 -15.10 -26.60 -7.80
C GLU A 284 -16.05 -25.91 -6.81
N LEU A 285 -16.32 -24.62 -7.01
CA LEU A 285 -17.28 -23.86 -6.20
C LEU A 285 -18.74 -24.09 -6.61
N GLN A 286 -19.00 -24.88 -7.65
CA GLN A 286 -20.32 -25.19 -8.17
C GLN A 286 -21.12 -23.95 -8.57
N VAL A 287 -20.45 -22.94 -9.11
CA VAL A 287 -21.06 -21.70 -9.60
C VAL A 287 -21.13 -21.69 -11.12
N SER A 288 -22.11 -20.97 -11.66
CA SER A 288 -22.24 -20.80 -13.12
C SER A 288 -21.35 -19.64 -13.58
N LEU A 289 -20.57 -19.85 -14.63
CA LEU A 289 -19.80 -18.78 -15.25
C LEU A 289 -20.72 -17.71 -15.86
N GLY A 290 -21.95 -18.05 -16.19
CA GLY A 290 -22.93 -17.12 -16.79
C GLY A 290 -22.57 -16.63 -18.19
N LEU A 291 -21.61 -17.30 -18.86
CA LEU A 291 -21.13 -16.93 -20.18
C LEU A 291 -22.06 -17.48 -21.29
N GLY A 292 -22.17 -16.70 -22.39
CA GLY A 292 -22.75 -17.18 -23.63
C GLY A 292 -21.82 -18.16 -24.38
N GLU A 293 -22.35 -18.86 -25.41
CA GLU A 293 -21.57 -19.87 -26.16
C GLU A 293 -20.30 -19.34 -26.83
N ASP A 294 -20.18 -18.00 -27.03
CA ASP A 294 -19.03 -17.33 -27.68
C ASP A 294 -18.35 -16.30 -26.76
N GLU A 295 -18.67 -16.29 -25.46
CA GLU A 295 -18.09 -15.36 -24.49
C GLU A 295 -16.92 -16.00 -23.75
N SER A 296 -15.77 -15.30 -23.65
CA SER A 296 -14.58 -15.70 -22.89
C SER A 296 -14.37 -14.79 -21.68
N LEU A 297 -13.91 -15.35 -20.57
CA LEU A 297 -13.53 -14.59 -19.37
C LEU A 297 -12.30 -13.70 -19.62
N VAL A 298 -11.46 -14.08 -20.56
CA VAL A 298 -10.21 -13.39 -20.88
C VAL A 298 -10.32 -12.74 -22.25
N ALA A 299 -10.03 -11.44 -22.33
CA ALA A 299 -9.98 -10.75 -23.61
C ALA A 299 -8.77 -11.24 -24.43
N PRO A 300 -8.97 -11.89 -25.58
CA PRO A 300 -7.87 -12.42 -26.38
C PRO A 300 -6.97 -11.29 -26.86
N ILE A 301 -5.66 -11.48 -26.78
CA ILE A 301 -4.66 -10.56 -27.33
C ILE A 301 -3.95 -11.22 -28.52
N GLY A 302 -3.69 -10.44 -29.56
CA GLY A 302 -2.98 -10.94 -30.74
C GLY A 302 -1.46 -10.94 -30.62
N ASP A 303 -0.91 -10.19 -29.67
CA ASP A 303 0.54 -9.99 -29.51
C ASP A 303 0.98 -10.06 -28.04
N ILE A 304 1.71 -11.11 -27.67
CA ILE A 304 2.20 -11.34 -26.33
C ILE A 304 3.12 -10.20 -25.82
N GLY A 305 3.88 -9.57 -26.71
CA GLY A 305 4.73 -8.45 -26.30
C GLY A 305 3.92 -7.18 -26.01
N ALA A 306 2.70 -7.03 -26.55
CA ALA A 306 1.77 -5.99 -26.11
C ALA A 306 1.28 -6.29 -24.69
N TYR A 307 1.04 -7.55 -24.37
CA TYR A 307 0.67 -7.97 -23.02
C TYR A 307 1.77 -7.70 -21.99
N GLU A 308 3.02 -8.05 -22.28
CA GLU A 308 4.15 -7.78 -21.38
C GLU A 308 4.32 -6.27 -21.11
N LEU A 309 4.16 -5.41 -22.15
CA LEU A 309 4.17 -3.96 -21.99
C LEU A 309 3.01 -3.48 -21.11
N TYR A 310 1.82 -4.02 -21.32
CA TYR A 310 0.65 -3.71 -20.49
C TYR A 310 0.86 -4.05 -19.02
N LEU A 311 1.33 -5.27 -18.70
CA LEU A 311 1.62 -5.67 -17.33
C LEU A 311 2.67 -4.76 -16.67
N THR A 312 3.71 -4.40 -17.43
CA THR A 312 4.73 -3.46 -16.95
C THR A 312 4.13 -2.08 -16.70
N GLY A 313 3.29 -1.59 -17.63
CA GLY A 313 2.56 -0.32 -17.47
C GLY A 313 1.67 -0.31 -16.23
N ARG A 314 0.94 -1.41 -15.97
CA ARG A 314 0.15 -1.60 -14.74
C ARG A 314 1.03 -1.52 -13.49
N ALA A 315 2.19 -2.18 -13.50
CA ALA A 315 3.14 -2.13 -12.39
C ALA A 315 3.61 -0.69 -12.13
N ARG A 316 4.05 0.04 -13.16
CA ARG A 316 4.48 1.44 -13.05
C ARG A 316 3.38 2.38 -12.57
N MET A 317 2.17 2.22 -13.07
CA MET A 317 1.02 3.01 -12.63
C MET A 317 0.75 2.86 -11.12
N ARG A 318 1.05 1.70 -10.53
CA ARG A 318 0.90 1.45 -9.09
C ARG A 318 1.95 2.13 -8.22
N GLU A 319 3.17 2.30 -8.72
CA GLU A 319 4.26 2.97 -8.01
C GLU A 319 3.96 4.45 -7.78
N ARG A 320 3.08 5.05 -8.61
CA ARG A 320 2.73 6.47 -8.55
C ARG A 320 3.94 7.40 -8.79
N GLY A 321 3.81 8.69 -8.52
CA GLY A 321 4.89 9.65 -8.74
C GLY A 321 5.32 9.71 -10.21
N ASP A 322 6.63 9.81 -10.44
CA ASP A 322 7.23 9.91 -11.79
C ASP A 322 6.97 8.65 -12.64
N SER A 323 6.69 7.50 -12.04
CA SER A 323 6.37 6.26 -12.74
C SER A 323 5.06 6.30 -13.51
N VAL A 324 4.18 7.28 -13.25
CA VAL A 324 2.93 7.47 -14.01
C VAL A 324 3.22 7.87 -15.47
N GLU A 325 4.20 8.71 -15.73
CA GLU A 325 4.59 9.06 -17.11
C GLU A 325 5.22 7.85 -17.84
N GLU A 326 5.99 7.02 -17.15
CA GLU A 326 6.49 5.76 -17.71
C GLU A 326 5.33 4.81 -18.05
N ALA A 327 4.31 4.72 -17.18
CA ALA A 327 3.12 3.91 -17.44
C ALA A 327 2.38 4.36 -18.71
N VAL A 328 2.22 5.67 -18.92
CA VAL A 328 1.63 6.21 -20.16
C VAL A 328 2.41 5.72 -21.38
N GLN A 329 3.75 5.86 -21.38
CA GLN A 329 4.59 5.41 -22.50
C GLN A 329 4.46 3.91 -22.78
N LEU A 330 4.36 3.10 -21.73
CA LEU A 330 4.19 1.65 -21.85
C LEU A 330 2.82 1.29 -22.42
N PHE A 331 1.75 1.95 -22.00
CA PHE A 331 0.42 1.74 -22.57
C PHE A 331 0.30 2.28 -23.99
N GLU A 332 0.94 3.40 -24.34
CA GLU A 332 1.05 3.87 -25.73
C GLU A 332 1.75 2.83 -26.60
N ALA A 333 2.84 2.23 -26.13
CA ALA A 333 3.53 1.16 -26.83
C ALA A 333 2.64 -0.10 -26.93
N THR A 334 1.85 -0.41 -25.90
CA THR A 334 0.87 -1.51 -25.92
C THR A 334 -0.13 -1.34 -27.05
N VAL A 335 -0.82 -0.20 -27.10
CA VAL A 335 -1.87 0.05 -28.13
C VAL A 335 -1.28 0.27 -29.53
N ALA A 336 -0.04 0.71 -29.64
CA ALA A 336 0.67 0.78 -30.92
C ALA A 336 1.00 -0.61 -31.46
N ARG A 337 1.24 -1.58 -30.59
CA ARG A 337 1.56 -2.96 -30.94
C ARG A 337 0.30 -3.79 -31.21
N ASP A 338 -0.74 -3.63 -30.38
CA ASP A 338 -2.06 -4.21 -30.60
C ASP A 338 -3.17 -3.19 -30.36
N SER A 339 -3.57 -2.50 -31.41
CA SER A 339 -4.63 -1.48 -31.36
C SER A 339 -6.05 -2.06 -31.29
N SER A 340 -6.20 -3.38 -31.37
CA SER A 340 -7.49 -4.08 -31.32
C SER A 340 -7.81 -4.61 -29.91
N TRP A 341 -6.92 -4.47 -28.95
CA TRP A 341 -7.07 -4.99 -27.60
C TRP A 341 -7.57 -3.90 -26.63
N ALA A 342 -8.83 -4.04 -26.18
CA ALA A 342 -9.52 -3.05 -25.35
C ALA A 342 -8.83 -2.77 -24.01
N PRO A 343 -8.30 -3.76 -23.25
CA PRO A 343 -7.63 -3.50 -21.98
C PRO A 343 -6.41 -2.57 -22.10
N GLY A 344 -5.67 -2.63 -23.21
CA GLY A 344 -4.56 -1.71 -23.46
C GLY A 344 -5.03 -0.25 -23.52
N TRP A 345 -6.12 0.02 -24.19
CA TRP A 345 -6.73 1.35 -24.27
C TRP A 345 -7.34 1.81 -22.96
N ALA A 346 -7.98 0.91 -22.20
CA ALA A 346 -8.52 1.21 -20.88
C ALA A 346 -7.39 1.55 -19.89
N GLY A 347 -6.27 0.80 -19.92
CA GLY A 347 -5.08 1.11 -19.13
C GLY A 347 -4.47 2.46 -19.48
N LEU A 348 -4.39 2.79 -20.77
CA LEU A 348 -3.92 4.10 -21.24
C LEU A 348 -4.81 5.23 -20.74
N ALA A 349 -6.13 5.06 -20.81
CA ALA A 349 -7.09 6.05 -20.30
C ALA A 349 -6.92 6.29 -18.79
N GLN A 350 -6.77 5.23 -18.01
CA GLN A 350 -6.53 5.32 -16.58
C GLN A 350 -5.20 6.02 -16.26
N ALA A 351 -4.13 5.71 -17.01
CA ALA A 351 -2.83 6.35 -16.81
C ALA A 351 -2.88 7.86 -17.12
N TYR A 352 -3.49 8.25 -18.24
CA TYR A 352 -3.67 9.66 -18.56
C TYR A 352 -4.47 10.43 -17.51
N SER A 353 -5.49 9.83 -16.90
CA SER A 353 -6.28 10.47 -15.84
C SER A 353 -5.46 10.75 -14.58
N LEU A 354 -4.33 10.07 -14.39
CA LEU A 354 -3.43 10.27 -13.24
C LEU A 354 -2.33 11.31 -13.48
N VAL A 355 -1.94 11.57 -14.73
CA VAL A 355 -0.84 12.50 -15.08
C VAL A 355 -0.95 13.85 -14.36
N PRO A 356 -2.12 14.53 -14.33
CA PRO A 356 -2.24 15.86 -13.73
C PRO A 356 -1.93 15.90 -12.24
N PHE A 357 -1.96 14.75 -11.56
CA PHE A 357 -1.75 14.67 -10.12
C PHE A 357 -0.30 14.45 -9.72
N TYR A 358 0.52 13.94 -10.65
CA TYR A 358 1.90 13.52 -10.35
C TYR A 358 2.95 14.29 -11.15
N ARG A 359 2.58 14.87 -12.31
CA ARG A 359 3.50 15.70 -13.07
C ARG A 359 3.77 17.02 -12.34
N VAL A 360 5.05 17.36 -12.20
CA VAL A 360 5.46 18.67 -11.68
C VAL A 360 5.28 19.71 -12.78
N ALA A 361 4.35 20.64 -12.59
CA ALA A 361 4.13 21.75 -13.52
C ALA A 361 5.16 22.87 -13.30
N GLU A 362 5.61 23.51 -14.38
CA GLU A 362 6.55 24.64 -14.30
C GLU A 362 5.87 25.90 -13.77
N ASP A 363 4.62 26.12 -14.14
CA ASP A 363 3.78 27.22 -13.66
C ASP A 363 2.28 26.84 -13.73
N GLU A 364 1.41 27.77 -13.34
CA GLU A 364 -0.04 27.58 -13.35
C GLU A 364 -0.62 27.31 -14.74
N GLY A 365 -0.08 27.95 -15.77
CA GLY A 365 -0.51 27.76 -17.15
C GLY A 365 -0.16 26.37 -17.66
N ASP A 366 1.04 25.87 -17.36
CA ASP A 366 1.49 24.52 -17.69
C ASP A 366 0.64 23.46 -16.97
N TYR A 367 0.30 23.70 -15.68
CA TYR A 367 -0.60 22.81 -14.94
C TYR A 367 -1.95 22.63 -15.63
N TRP A 368 -2.61 23.74 -16.01
CA TRP A 368 -3.93 23.69 -16.66
C TRP A 368 -3.90 23.09 -18.06
N ALA A 369 -2.86 23.40 -18.82
CA ALA A 369 -2.67 22.82 -20.14
C ALA A 369 -2.47 21.30 -20.05
N THR A 370 -1.69 20.84 -19.08
CA THR A 370 -1.47 19.42 -18.81
C THR A 370 -2.77 18.76 -18.35
N TRP A 371 -3.52 19.39 -17.45
CA TRP A 371 -4.79 18.89 -16.96
C TRP A 371 -5.76 18.61 -18.10
N GLU A 372 -6.08 19.64 -18.91
CA GLU A 372 -7.05 19.48 -19.99
C GLU A 372 -6.58 18.51 -21.08
N SER A 373 -5.31 18.60 -21.49
CA SER A 373 -4.78 17.67 -22.50
C SER A 373 -4.76 16.23 -22.04
N SER A 374 -4.52 15.98 -20.75
CA SER A 374 -4.56 14.64 -20.15
C SER A 374 -5.99 14.09 -20.08
N LEU A 375 -6.97 14.94 -19.73
CA LEU A 375 -8.39 14.53 -19.74
C LEU A 375 -8.90 14.25 -21.16
N GLU A 376 -8.50 15.05 -22.16
CA GLU A 376 -8.84 14.79 -23.58
C GLU A 376 -8.24 13.47 -24.07
N ALA A 377 -6.99 13.19 -23.71
CA ALA A 377 -6.32 11.94 -24.05
C ALA A 377 -6.97 10.74 -23.36
N ALA A 378 -7.31 10.87 -22.06
CA ALA A 378 -8.01 9.84 -21.31
C ALA A 378 -9.39 9.54 -21.91
N GLU A 379 -10.18 10.58 -22.25
CA GLU A 379 -11.49 10.43 -22.90
C GLU A 379 -11.36 9.69 -24.23
N SER A 380 -10.42 10.10 -25.07
CA SER A 380 -10.20 9.51 -26.39
C SER A 380 -9.81 8.03 -26.28
N ALA A 381 -8.92 7.69 -25.34
CA ALA A 381 -8.49 6.31 -25.11
C ALA A 381 -9.63 5.44 -24.55
N ALA A 382 -10.42 5.96 -23.60
CA ALA A 382 -11.56 5.24 -23.03
C ALA A 382 -12.66 4.98 -24.06
N ILE A 383 -12.99 5.97 -24.89
CA ILE A 383 -13.94 5.79 -26.01
C ILE A 383 -13.44 4.70 -26.95
N ARG A 384 -12.13 4.72 -27.27
CA ARG A 384 -11.55 3.68 -28.14
C ARG A 384 -11.64 2.29 -27.52
N ALA A 385 -11.42 2.17 -26.20
CA ALA A 385 -11.63 0.89 -25.50
C ALA A 385 -13.06 0.38 -25.63
N LEU A 386 -14.06 1.27 -25.45
CA LEU A 386 -15.49 0.92 -25.55
C LEU A 386 -15.96 0.64 -27.00
N GLU A 387 -15.30 1.22 -28.01
CA GLU A 387 -15.55 0.84 -29.42
C GLU A 387 -15.13 -0.61 -29.70
N ILE A 388 -14.09 -1.11 -29.02
CA ILE A 388 -13.57 -2.46 -29.17
C ILE A 388 -14.36 -3.41 -28.27
N ASP A 389 -14.53 -3.08 -26.99
CA ASP A 389 -15.27 -3.85 -26.00
C ASP A 389 -16.27 -2.96 -25.25
N PRO A 390 -17.57 -2.99 -25.63
CA PRO A 390 -18.61 -2.23 -24.95
C PRO A 390 -18.90 -2.68 -23.49
N GLN A 391 -18.26 -3.76 -23.02
CA GLN A 391 -18.38 -4.27 -21.65
C GLN A 391 -17.11 -3.98 -20.82
N SER A 392 -16.29 -3.03 -21.23
CA SER A 392 -15.10 -2.62 -20.48
C SER A 392 -15.47 -1.73 -19.29
N ALA A 393 -15.66 -2.31 -18.08
CA ALA A 393 -15.92 -1.56 -16.86
C ALA A 393 -14.81 -0.52 -16.57
N GLY A 394 -13.54 -0.90 -16.74
CA GLY A 394 -12.40 0.00 -16.54
C GLY A 394 -12.40 1.23 -17.46
N ALA A 395 -12.90 1.10 -18.70
CA ALA A 395 -13.05 2.24 -19.60
C ALA A 395 -14.23 3.15 -19.18
N GLU A 396 -15.32 2.57 -18.70
CA GLU A 396 -16.44 3.32 -18.13
C GLU A 396 -16.01 4.09 -16.88
N VAL A 397 -15.23 3.49 -15.97
CA VAL A 397 -14.65 4.18 -14.81
C VAL A 397 -13.76 5.35 -15.26
N ALA A 398 -12.90 5.15 -16.28
CA ALA A 398 -12.05 6.21 -16.79
C ALA A 398 -12.84 7.41 -17.33
N LEU A 399 -13.94 7.16 -18.07
CA LEU A 399 -14.86 8.23 -18.51
C LEU A 399 -15.56 8.89 -17.32
N GLY A 400 -15.98 8.11 -16.34
CA GLY A 400 -16.53 8.63 -15.08
C GLY A 400 -15.59 9.63 -14.43
N ASN A 401 -14.30 9.29 -14.32
CA ASN A 401 -13.26 10.16 -13.77
C ASN A 401 -13.09 11.43 -14.61
N VAL A 402 -12.99 11.32 -15.94
CA VAL A 402 -12.86 12.47 -16.84
C VAL A 402 -14.01 13.46 -16.64
N TYR A 403 -15.25 12.98 -16.63
CA TYR A 403 -16.42 13.86 -16.49
C TYR A 403 -16.59 14.39 -15.07
N ARG A 404 -16.23 13.63 -14.03
CA ARG A 404 -16.13 14.12 -12.66
C ARG A 404 -15.14 15.28 -12.56
N ASP A 405 -13.97 15.13 -13.14
CA ASP A 405 -12.90 16.11 -13.05
C ASP A 405 -13.15 17.36 -13.90
N ARG A 406 -14.05 17.27 -14.89
CA ARG A 406 -14.65 18.41 -15.62
C ARG A 406 -15.91 18.96 -14.95
N TRP A 407 -16.31 18.41 -13.79
CA TRP A 407 -17.54 18.78 -13.07
C TRP A 407 -18.84 18.50 -13.83
N GLU A 408 -18.77 17.63 -14.83
CA GLU A 408 -19.93 17.14 -15.56
C GLU A 408 -20.59 15.97 -14.79
N TRP A 409 -21.01 16.24 -13.54
CA TRP A 409 -21.41 15.25 -12.54
C TRP A 409 -22.42 14.21 -13.06
N ALA A 410 -23.43 14.65 -13.78
CA ALA A 410 -24.47 13.75 -14.31
C ALA A 410 -23.90 12.76 -15.35
N ARG A 411 -22.93 13.19 -16.15
CA ARG A 411 -22.25 12.30 -17.12
C ARG A 411 -21.32 11.34 -16.38
N GLY A 412 -20.55 11.85 -15.43
CA GLY A 412 -19.69 11.03 -14.60
C GLY A 412 -20.47 9.92 -13.88
N GLU A 413 -21.62 10.29 -13.27
CA GLU A 413 -22.51 9.32 -12.61
C GLU A 413 -23.02 8.23 -13.57
N GLN A 414 -23.43 8.60 -14.79
CA GLN A 414 -23.89 7.62 -15.77
C GLN A 414 -22.83 6.57 -16.09
N HIS A 415 -21.58 6.99 -16.25
CA HIS A 415 -20.47 6.07 -16.53
C HIS A 415 -20.14 5.18 -15.33
N TYR A 416 -20.11 5.71 -14.09
CA TYR A 416 -19.90 4.87 -12.91
C TYR A 416 -21.03 3.85 -12.72
N LEU A 417 -22.29 4.25 -12.93
CA LEU A 417 -23.42 3.31 -12.87
C LEU A 417 -23.31 2.26 -13.95
N ARG A 418 -22.86 2.64 -15.16
CA ARG A 418 -22.63 1.67 -16.22
C ARG A 418 -21.50 0.70 -15.89
N ALA A 419 -20.40 1.15 -15.30
CA ALA A 419 -19.34 0.28 -14.81
C ALA A 419 -19.87 -0.72 -13.78
N LEU A 420 -20.71 -0.27 -12.82
CA LEU A 420 -21.33 -1.14 -11.79
C LEU A 420 -22.44 -2.05 -12.35
N GLU A 421 -23.03 -1.73 -13.49
CA GLU A 421 -23.91 -2.67 -14.21
C GLU A 421 -23.12 -3.82 -14.86
N ILE A 422 -21.92 -3.52 -15.36
CA ILE A 422 -21.02 -4.50 -15.98
C ILE A 422 -20.40 -5.37 -14.89
N ASP A 423 -19.78 -4.74 -13.90
CA ASP A 423 -19.17 -5.38 -12.73
C ASP A 423 -19.71 -4.75 -11.43
N PRO A 424 -20.69 -5.41 -10.76
CA PRO A 424 -21.26 -4.91 -9.51
C PRO A 424 -20.29 -4.88 -8.33
N ASP A 425 -19.15 -5.53 -8.44
CA ASP A 425 -18.10 -5.61 -7.42
C ASP A 425 -16.83 -4.84 -7.84
N ASP A 426 -16.89 -4.02 -8.90
CA ASP A 426 -15.76 -3.15 -9.28
C ASP A 426 -15.44 -2.16 -8.15
N VAL A 427 -14.33 -2.43 -7.47
CA VAL A 427 -13.87 -1.68 -6.28
C VAL A 427 -13.59 -0.23 -6.62
N GLU A 428 -12.97 0.02 -7.78
CA GLU A 428 -12.63 1.37 -8.23
C GLU A 428 -13.90 2.17 -8.57
N ALA A 429 -14.85 1.56 -9.26
CA ALA A 429 -16.14 2.19 -9.56
C ALA A 429 -16.88 2.58 -8.28
N HIS A 430 -16.93 1.71 -7.27
CA HIS A 430 -17.54 2.03 -5.98
C HIS A 430 -16.85 3.19 -5.28
N GLN A 431 -15.51 3.22 -5.25
CA GLN A 431 -14.75 4.31 -4.63
C GLN A 431 -15.00 5.63 -5.35
N GLN A 432 -14.80 5.68 -6.66
CA GLN A 432 -14.90 6.91 -7.45
C GLN A 432 -16.34 7.44 -7.47
N TYR A 433 -17.32 6.56 -7.50
CA TYR A 433 -18.73 6.93 -7.38
C TYR A 433 -19.05 7.51 -5.99
N ALA A 434 -18.47 6.94 -4.92
CA ALA A 434 -18.63 7.48 -3.58
C ALA A 434 -18.07 8.91 -3.47
N GLU A 435 -16.92 9.19 -4.08
CA GLU A 435 -16.34 10.54 -4.13
C GLU A 435 -17.22 11.52 -4.91
N LEU A 436 -17.76 11.11 -6.06
CA LEU A 436 -18.72 11.94 -6.83
C LEU A 436 -19.98 12.22 -6.01
N LEU A 437 -20.54 11.22 -5.34
CA LEU A 437 -21.72 11.36 -4.50
C LEU A 437 -21.44 12.30 -3.31
N ALA A 438 -20.26 12.19 -2.69
CA ALA A 438 -19.84 13.09 -1.62
C ALA A 438 -19.71 14.53 -2.12
N ALA A 439 -19.06 14.74 -3.29
CA ALA A 439 -18.94 16.05 -3.90
C ALA A 439 -20.30 16.69 -4.20
N THR A 440 -21.31 15.89 -4.55
CA THR A 440 -22.67 16.34 -4.86
C THR A 440 -23.61 16.37 -3.64
N GLY A 441 -23.11 16.11 -2.42
CA GLY A 441 -23.87 16.17 -1.17
C GLY A 441 -24.83 15.01 -0.93
N ARG A 442 -24.71 13.93 -1.71
CA ARG A 442 -25.50 12.68 -1.54
C ARG A 442 -24.82 11.74 -0.54
N LEU A 443 -24.65 12.24 0.70
CA LEU A 443 -23.75 11.67 1.69
C LEU A 443 -24.11 10.25 2.12
N ASP A 444 -25.40 9.91 2.25
CA ASP A 444 -25.84 8.56 2.61
C ASP A 444 -25.54 7.54 1.49
N GLU A 445 -25.69 7.96 0.25
CA GLU A 445 -25.37 7.12 -0.92
C GLU A 445 -23.85 6.95 -1.04
N ALA A 446 -23.10 8.05 -0.84
CA ALA A 446 -21.64 8.04 -0.78
C ALA A 446 -21.13 7.03 0.27
N LEU A 447 -21.72 7.07 1.48
CA LEU A 447 -21.34 6.17 2.57
C LEU A 447 -21.60 4.70 2.23
N ARG A 448 -22.72 4.38 1.56
CA ARG A 448 -22.98 3.00 1.11
C ARG A 448 -21.95 2.52 0.08
N SER A 449 -21.65 3.36 -0.92
CA SER A 449 -20.69 3.01 -1.96
C SER A 449 -19.26 2.87 -1.39
N ALA A 450 -18.84 3.79 -0.51
CA ALA A 450 -17.52 3.72 0.14
C ALA A 450 -17.38 2.48 1.03
N ARG A 451 -18.42 2.11 1.78
CA ARG A 451 -18.43 0.88 2.57
C ARG A 451 -18.32 -0.36 1.69
N ARG A 452 -19.01 -0.36 0.53
CA ARG A 452 -18.88 -1.48 -0.41
C ARG A 452 -17.45 -1.59 -0.94
N ALA A 453 -16.80 -0.47 -1.30
CA ALA A 453 -15.41 -0.47 -1.73
C ALA A 453 -14.45 -1.03 -0.65
N VAL A 454 -14.61 -0.62 0.63
CA VAL A 454 -13.81 -1.15 1.74
C VAL A 454 -14.11 -2.63 1.98
N ALA A 455 -15.37 -3.03 1.89
CA ALA A 455 -15.76 -4.41 2.08
C ALA A 455 -15.20 -5.37 1.01
N LEU A 456 -14.95 -4.86 -0.19
CA LEU A 456 -14.32 -5.59 -1.29
C LEU A 456 -12.78 -5.54 -1.20
N ASP A 457 -12.20 -4.48 -0.64
CA ASP A 457 -10.74 -4.28 -0.55
C ASP A 457 -10.34 -3.67 0.82
N PRO A 458 -10.42 -4.47 1.91
CA PRO A 458 -10.45 -3.99 3.29
C PRO A 458 -9.12 -3.43 3.81
N THR A 459 -7.99 -3.80 3.24
CA THR A 459 -6.67 -3.30 3.67
C THR A 459 -6.15 -2.17 2.78
N SER A 460 -6.96 -1.68 1.84
CA SER A 460 -6.59 -0.58 0.97
C SER A 460 -6.61 0.76 1.71
N ALA A 461 -5.44 1.34 1.92
CA ALA A 461 -5.30 2.64 2.58
C ALA A 461 -6.11 3.75 1.90
N ILE A 462 -6.21 3.72 0.57
CA ILE A 462 -6.98 4.71 -0.20
C ILE A 462 -8.46 4.58 0.12
N ARG A 463 -9.04 3.37 0.09
CA ARG A 463 -10.46 3.12 0.33
C ARG A 463 -10.85 3.43 1.77
N LEU A 464 -10.01 3.02 2.73
CA LEU A 464 -10.16 3.37 4.14
C LEU A 464 -10.13 4.89 4.35
N ASN A 465 -9.21 5.60 3.69
CA ASN A 465 -9.13 7.07 3.75
C ASN A 465 -10.38 7.73 3.15
N VAL A 466 -10.87 7.25 2.01
CA VAL A 466 -12.11 7.77 1.38
C VAL A 466 -13.32 7.51 2.28
N LEU A 467 -13.44 6.31 2.86
CA LEU A 467 -14.51 6.01 3.81
C LEU A 467 -14.44 6.92 5.05
N GLY A 468 -13.25 7.11 5.62
CA GLY A 468 -13.05 8.04 6.74
C GLY A 468 -13.44 9.46 6.40
N TYR A 469 -13.08 9.94 5.21
CA TYR A 469 -13.49 11.27 4.73
C TYR A 469 -15.03 11.39 4.62
N ILE A 470 -15.68 10.41 4.01
CA ILE A 470 -17.16 10.41 3.86
C ILE A 470 -17.85 10.28 5.22
N LEU A 471 -17.32 9.50 6.15
CA LEU A 471 -17.80 9.43 7.53
C LEU A 471 -17.71 10.79 8.23
N SER A 472 -16.62 11.53 8.03
CA SER A 472 -16.45 12.90 8.56
C SER A 472 -17.52 13.85 8.02
N LEU A 473 -17.85 13.77 6.72
CA LEU A 473 -18.95 14.54 6.12
C LEU A 473 -20.34 14.17 6.69
N ASN A 474 -20.49 12.92 7.13
CA ASN A 474 -21.71 12.40 7.77
C ASN A 474 -21.75 12.62 9.30
N ASP A 475 -20.86 13.45 9.87
CA ASP A 475 -20.71 13.71 11.31
C ASP A 475 -20.42 12.45 12.17
N ARG A 476 -19.84 11.41 11.56
CA ARG A 476 -19.46 10.15 12.22
C ARG A 476 -17.96 10.15 12.50
N ARG A 477 -17.51 11.10 13.31
CA ARG A 477 -16.09 11.48 13.46
C ARG A 477 -15.24 10.41 14.12
N GLU A 478 -15.78 9.76 15.16
CA GLU A 478 -15.07 8.67 15.85
C GLU A 478 -14.84 7.46 14.91
N GLU A 479 -15.82 7.14 14.06
CA GLU A 479 -15.67 6.10 13.06
C GLU A 479 -14.68 6.51 11.96
N ALA A 480 -14.69 7.79 11.57
CA ALA A 480 -13.74 8.32 10.61
C ALA A 480 -12.28 8.20 11.11
N ILE A 481 -12.04 8.53 12.39
CA ILE A 481 -10.73 8.40 13.02
C ILE A 481 -10.22 6.97 12.92
N LEU A 482 -11.06 5.97 13.22
CA LEU A 482 -10.69 4.57 13.09
C LEU A 482 -10.29 4.19 11.67
N GLN A 483 -11.02 4.68 10.64
CA GLN A 483 -10.69 4.41 9.25
C GLN A 483 -9.35 5.06 8.84
N PHE A 484 -9.07 6.29 9.31
CA PHE A 484 -7.80 6.94 9.04
C PHE A 484 -6.62 6.24 9.74
N GLU A 485 -6.81 5.81 10.99
CA GLU A 485 -5.80 5.02 11.72
C GLU A 485 -5.49 3.70 10.99
N LEU A 486 -6.51 2.98 10.49
CA LEU A 486 -6.32 1.78 9.67
C LEU A 486 -5.63 2.11 8.33
N ALA A 487 -6.02 3.20 7.68
CA ALA A 487 -5.38 3.65 6.44
C ALA A 487 -3.87 3.92 6.63
N ILE A 488 -3.48 4.47 7.78
CA ILE A 488 -2.08 4.70 8.14
C ILE A 488 -1.34 3.37 8.35
N VAL A 489 -1.97 2.43 9.05
CA VAL A 489 -1.36 1.10 9.31
C VAL A 489 -1.08 0.36 8.01
N HIS A 490 -1.99 0.43 7.03
CA HIS A 490 -1.87 -0.29 5.76
C HIS A 490 -1.16 0.51 4.66
N GLY A 491 -1.11 1.84 4.78
CA GLY A 491 -0.69 2.74 3.69
C GLY A 491 0.80 3.11 3.67
N GLY A 492 1.57 2.77 4.72
CA GLY A 492 3.00 3.09 4.78
C GLY A 492 3.30 4.58 4.60
N GLU A 493 3.76 4.96 3.41
CA GLU A 493 4.14 6.35 3.08
C GLU A 493 2.98 7.21 2.55
N PHE A 494 1.78 6.67 2.44
CA PHE A 494 0.60 7.41 1.97
C PHE A 494 0.20 8.52 2.96
N VAL A 495 0.34 9.78 2.56
CA VAL A 495 0.29 10.94 3.47
C VAL A 495 -1.13 11.44 3.77
N SER A 496 -2.07 11.29 2.81
CA SER A 496 -3.43 11.85 2.95
C SER A 496 -4.17 11.45 4.22
N PRO A 497 -4.07 10.20 4.74
CA PRO A 497 -4.74 9.82 5.97
C PRO A 497 -4.27 10.61 7.20
N PHE A 498 -2.99 11.00 7.28
CA PHE A 498 -2.47 11.78 8.40
C PHE A 498 -3.13 13.17 8.48
N GLY A 499 -3.26 13.86 7.33
CA GLY A 499 -3.93 15.15 7.29
C GLY A 499 -5.45 15.06 7.55
N ASN A 500 -6.09 13.96 7.15
CA ASN A 500 -7.50 13.73 7.45
C ASN A 500 -7.70 13.37 8.93
N LEU A 501 -6.79 12.58 9.53
CA LEU A 501 -6.80 12.23 10.95
C LEU A 501 -6.58 13.46 11.82
N GLU A 502 -5.63 14.32 11.46
CA GLU A 502 -5.40 15.59 12.13
C GLU A 502 -6.69 16.41 12.17
N ARG A 503 -7.34 16.63 11.03
CA ARG A 503 -8.60 17.37 10.94
C ARG A 503 -9.72 16.74 11.77
N ALA A 504 -9.80 15.42 11.80
CA ALA A 504 -10.77 14.71 12.60
C ALA A 504 -10.54 14.92 14.10
N TYR A 505 -9.28 14.92 14.57
CA TYR A 505 -8.95 15.24 15.97
C TYR A 505 -9.25 16.69 16.32
N VAL A 506 -8.93 17.65 15.43
CA VAL A 506 -9.30 19.05 15.63
C VAL A 506 -10.83 19.20 15.77
N ALA A 507 -11.60 18.52 14.93
CA ALA A 507 -13.05 18.59 14.92
C ALA A 507 -13.71 18.03 16.19
N ILE A 508 -13.05 17.12 16.92
CA ILE A 508 -13.54 16.60 18.22
C ILE A 508 -12.85 17.26 19.44
N GLY A 509 -11.97 18.26 19.21
CA GLY A 509 -11.29 19.00 20.28
C GLY A 509 -10.06 18.31 20.87
N GLU A 510 -9.58 17.21 20.27
CA GLU A 510 -8.38 16.48 20.69
C GLU A 510 -7.10 17.13 20.13
N TYR A 511 -6.87 18.40 20.47
CA TYR A 511 -5.82 19.24 19.88
C TYR A 511 -4.40 18.72 20.12
N ASP A 512 -4.14 18.06 21.26
CA ASP A 512 -2.83 17.50 21.57
C ASP A 512 -2.49 16.32 20.62
N ARG A 513 -3.49 15.50 20.27
CA ARG A 513 -3.35 14.41 19.30
C ARG A 513 -3.16 14.95 17.89
N ALA A 514 -3.92 15.97 17.52
CA ALA A 514 -3.81 16.64 16.23
C ALA A 514 -2.39 17.24 16.04
N GLU A 515 -1.91 17.98 17.04
CA GLU A 515 -0.55 18.55 17.05
C GLU A 515 0.53 17.46 16.93
N ALA A 516 0.39 16.35 17.67
CA ALA A 516 1.33 15.24 17.60
C ALA A 516 1.41 14.64 16.19
N ILE A 517 0.28 14.46 15.50
CA ILE A 517 0.26 13.97 14.11
C ILE A 517 1.01 14.93 13.18
N VAL A 518 0.80 16.25 13.34
CA VAL A 518 1.52 17.25 12.52
C VAL A 518 3.01 17.20 12.80
N ARG A 519 3.40 17.25 14.07
CA ARG A 519 4.80 17.33 14.48
C ARG A 519 5.60 16.08 14.13
N ASP A 520 5.02 14.89 14.38
CA ASP A 520 5.78 13.63 14.38
C ASP A 520 5.62 12.87 13.05
N GLU A 521 4.53 13.12 12.30
CA GLU A 521 4.21 12.35 11.10
C GLU A 521 4.16 13.19 9.82
N ILE A 522 3.48 14.37 9.85
CA ILE A 522 3.30 15.17 8.64
C ILE A 522 4.56 15.95 8.30
N LEU A 523 5.08 16.74 9.25
CA LEU A 523 6.26 17.59 9.02
C LEU A 523 7.48 16.80 8.52
N PRO A 524 7.85 15.65 9.10
CA PRO A 524 9.00 14.88 8.61
C PRO A 524 8.84 14.36 7.18
N ARG A 525 7.60 14.08 6.75
CA ARG A 525 7.32 13.56 5.40
C ARG A 525 7.23 14.65 4.34
N PHE A 526 6.66 15.81 4.68
CA PHE A 526 6.54 16.94 3.75
C PHE A 526 7.84 17.72 3.59
N PHE A 527 8.63 17.83 4.65
CA PHE A 527 9.90 18.53 4.62
C PHE A 527 11.06 17.56 4.38
N ASP A 528 11.02 16.83 3.28
CA ASP A 528 12.17 16.12 2.76
C ASP A 528 13.36 17.09 2.61
N THR A 529 14.57 16.54 2.57
CA THR A 529 15.88 17.23 2.51
C THR A 529 16.01 18.36 1.46
N ARG A 530 15.00 18.53 0.60
CA ARG A 530 14.92 19.58 -0.44
C ARG A 530 14.47 20.95 0.05
N VAL A 531 13.88 21.05 1.24
CA VAL A 531 13.44 22.33 1.82
C VAL A 531 14.51 22.86 2.76
N ALA A 532 14.85 24.15 2.66
CA ALA A 532 15.87 24.77 3.50
C ALA A 532 15.50 24.66 5.00
N GLU A 533 16.50 24.43 5.86
CA GLU A 533 16.29 24.13 7.28
C GLU A 533 15.62 25.28 8.04
N ASP A 534 15.96 26.53 7.70
CA ASP A 534 15.34 27.74 8.26
C ASP A 534 13.84 27.80 7.97
N VAL A 535 13.42 27.45 6.75
CA VAL A 535 12.00 27.38 6.36
C VAL A 535 11.28 26.27 7.14
N ARG A 536 11.93 25.11 7.34
CA ARG A 536 11.37 24.00 8.13
C ARG A 536 11.15 24.39 9.59
N VAL A 537 12.12 25.05 10.21
CA VAL A 537 12.03 25.50 11.60
C VAL A 537 10.92 26.54 11.74
N GLN A 538 10.88 27.54 10.85
CA GLN A 538 9.86 28.59 10.87
C GLN A 538 8.45 28.01 10.73
N THR A 539 8.22 27.14 9.76
CA THR A 539 6.91 26.51 9.56
C THR A 539 6.48 25.66 10.75
N ARG A 540 7.44 24.95 11.40
CA ARG A 540 7.15 24.20 12.63
C ARG A 540 6.73 25.11 13.77
N GLU A 541 7.45 26.22 14.00
CA GLU A 541 7.12 27.19 15.04
C GLU A 541 5.76 27.83 14.80
N GLU A 542 5.43 28.19 13.57
CA GLU A 542 4.14 28.75 13.18
C GLU A 542 2.98 27.77 13.43
N LEU A 543 3.15 26.49 13.05
CA LEU A 543 2.15 25.46 13.29
C LEU A 543 1.91 25.20 14.78
N MET A 544 2.97 25.15 15.58
CA MET A 544 2.84 24.97 17.04
C MET A 544 2.15 26.17 17.68
N ALA A 545 2.48 27.40 17.27
CA ALA A 545 1.81 28.61 17.72
C ALA A 545 0.32 28.62 17.36
N GLY A 546 -0.03 28.04 16.18
CA GLY A 546 -1.43 27.87 15.77
C GLY A 546 -2.21 26.97 16.72
N TYR A 547 -1.66 25.82 17.12
CA TYR A 547 -2.32 24.95 18.10
C TYR A 547 -2.46 25.59 19.48
N ASP A 548 -1.46 26.38 19.93
CA ASP A 548 -1.56 27.14 21.17
C ASP A 548 -2.69 28.19 21.12
N ALA A 549 -2.83 28.87 19.98
CA ALA A 549 -3.93 29.83 19.76
C ALA A 549 -5.29 29.14 19.77
N ILE A 550 -5.41 27.95 19.13
CA ILE A 550 -6.66 27.16 19.14
C ILE A 550 -7.02 26.73 20.56
N ARG A 551 -6.09 26.23 21.34
CA ARG A 551 -6.32 25.85 22.76
C ARG A 551 -6.76 27.04 23.60
N ALA A 552 -6.23 28.23 23.30
CA ALA A 552 -6.59 29.46 23.99
C ALA A 552 -7.90 30.07 23.50
N GLY A 553 -8.44 29.63 22.36
CA GLY A 553 -9.59 30.26 21.68
C GLY A 553 -9.24 31.67 21.16
N ASP A 554 -7.98 31.95 20.84
CA ASP A 554 -7.46 33.27 20.44
C ASP A 554 -7.32 33.38 18.92
N ILE A 555 -8.41 33.83 18.27
CA ILE A 555 -8.46 34.04 16.81
C ILE A 555 -7.36 35.02 16.34
N ALA A 556 -7.11 36.09 17.10
CA ALA A 556 -6.14 37.10 16.70
C ALA A 556 -4.70 36.57 16.74
N ALA A 557 -4.40 35.72 17.72
CA ALA A 557 -3.10 35.02 17.77
C ALA A 557 -2.96 34.03 16.61
N PHE A 558 -4.04 33.34 16.26
CA PHE A 558 -4.06 32.42 15.13
C PHE A 558 -3.87 33.15 13.79
N ASP A 559 -4.58 34.25 13.56
CA ASP A 559 -4.42 35.08 12.36
C ASP A 559 -2.99 35.67 12.21
N ALA A 560 -2.31 35.87 13.35
CA ALA A 560 -0.96 36.44 13.35
C ALA A 560 0.15 35.42 13.06
N CYS A 561 -0.07 34.14 13.34
CA CYS A 561 0.99 33.12 13.19
C CYS A 561 0.86 32.26 11.94
N CYS A 562 -0.35 32.19 11.39
CA CYS A 562 -0.67 31.10 10.44
C CYS A 562 -1.09 31.64 9.09
N ASP A 563 -0.42 31.19 8.01
CA ASP A 563 -0.77 31.60 6.64
C ASP A 563 -2.06 30.91 6.18
N PRO A 564 -3.02 31.65 5.58
CA PRO A 564 -4.36 31.17 5.21
C PRO A 564 -4.46 29.99 4.26
N GLU A 565 -3.43 29.59 3.55
CA GLU A 565 -3.62 28.80 2.34
C GLU A 565 -3.92 27.30 2.55
N PHE A 566 -3.57 26.64 3.65
CA PHE A 566 -3.61 25.18 3.68
C PHE A 566 -4.44 24.51 4.80
N TRP A 567 -4.49 25.09 6.02
CA TRP A 567 -4.99 24.36 7.20
C TRP A 567 -6.22 25.01 7.86
N GLN A 568 -6.65 26.14 7.39
CA GLN A 568 -7.41 27.12 8.18
C GLN A 568 -8.90 26.89 8.32
N ILE A 569 -9.56 26.22 7.38
CA ILE A 569 -11.03 26.07 7.45
C ILE A 569 -11.43 25.35 8.73
N VAL A 570 -10.82 24.22 9.01
CA VAL A 570 -11.13 23.39 10.20
C VAL A 570 -10.70 24.08 11.50
N HIS A 571 -9.58 24.80 11.47
CA HIS A 571 -9.07 25.53 12.64
C HIS A 571 -9.97 26.72 13.01
N TYR A 572 -10.46 27.47 12.03
CA TYR A 572 -11.45 28.53 12.32
C TYR A 572 -12.78 27.98 12.84
N VAL A 573 -13.18 26.78 12.36
CA VAL A 573 -14.33 26.07 12.95
C VAL A 573 -14.04 25.73 14.42
N ALA A 574 -12.86 25.21 14.74
CA ALA A 574 -12.44 24.88 16.10
C ALA A 574 -12.37 26.12 17.02
N LEU A 575 -11.97 27.25 16.47
CA LEU A 575 -11.98 28.56 17.15
C LEU A 575 -13.38 29.16 17.31
N GLY A 576 -14.40 28.53 16.72
CA GLY A 576 -15.80 29.01 16.73
C GLY A 576 -16.11 30.09 15.69
N ASP A 577 -15.14 30.48 14.85
CA ASP A 577 -15.37 31.43 13.74
C ASP A 577 -15.75 30.71 12.45
N THR A 578 -16.93 30.10 12.47
CA THR A 578 -17.49 29.37 11.32
C THR A 578 -17.79 30.30 10.13
N ALA A 579 -17.99 31.59 10.36
CA ALA A 579 -18.19 32.56 9.28
C ALA A 579 -16.92 32.77 8.48
N ARG A 580 -15.78 32.94 9.15
CA ARG A 580 -14.47 33.06 8.51
C ARG A 580 -14.08 31.77 7.79
N ALA A 581 -14.31 30.61 8.43
CA ALA A 581 -14.11 29.30 7.81
C ALA A 581 -14.89 29.15 6.50
N PHE A 582 -16.15 29.58 6.46
CA PHE A 582 -16.99 29.55 5.27
C PHE A 582 -16.50 30.54 4.19
N GLU A 583 -16.08 31.76 4.57
CA GLU A 583 -15.50 32.73 3.63
C GLU A 583 -14.27 32.18 2.94
N LEU A 584 -13.37 31.56 3.70
CA LEU A 584 -12.17 30.92 3.15
C LEU A 584 -12.52 29.73 2.23
N ALA A 585 -13.52 28.92 2.59
CA ALA A 585 -13.99 27.84 1.73
C ALA A 585 -14.53 28.36 0.40
N VAL A 586 -15.33 29.44 0.43
CA VAL A 586 -15.88 30.09 -0.76
C VAL A 586 -14.79 30.72 -1.61
N GLU A 587 -13.89 31.49 -0.99
CA GLU A 587 -12.78 32.15 -1.67
C GLU A 587 -11.86 31.11 -2.34
N SER A 588 -11.50 30.06 -1.63
CA SER A 588 -10.69 28.97 -2.14
C SER A 588 -11.32 28.27 -3.34
N LEU A 589 -12.64 28.01 -3.30
CA LEU A 589 -13.36 27.35 -4.39
C LEU A 589 -13.57 28.26 -5.61
N LEU A 590 -13.79 29.56 -5.40
CA LEU A 590 -14.03 30.51 -6.50
C LEU A 590 -12.75 31.04 -7.12
N SER A 591 -11.67 31.19 -6.34
CA SER A 591 -10.39 31.75 -6.82
C SER A 591 -9.47 30.70 -7.45
N GLN A 592 -9.65 29.45 -7.09
CA GLN A 592 -8.81 28.35 -7.57
C GLN A 592 -9.67 27.24 -8.17
N PRO A 593 -9.96 27.28 -9.47
CA PRO A 593 -10.64 26.18 -10.16
C PRO A 593 -9.88 24.83 -10.08
N ARG A 594 -8.82 24.77 -9.29
CA ARG A 594 -7.97 23.62 -9.01
C ARG A 594 -8.57 22.61 -8.04
N PHE A 595 -9.71 22.95 -7.38
CA PHE A 595 -10.27 22.00 -6.44
C PHE A 595 -10.87 20.82 -7.20
N ARG A 596 -10.28 19.67 -6.95
CA ARG A 596 -10.77 18.35 -7.29
C ARG A 596 -12.20 18.18 -6.78
N ALA A 597 -12.89 17.17 -7.28
CA ALA A 597 -14.22 16.81 -6.78
C ALA A 597 -14.31 16.70 -5.25
N ASP A 598 -13.21 16.27 -4.58
CA ASP A 598 -13.09 16.23 -3.11
C ASP A 598 -13.18 17.61 -2.44
N GLY A 599 -12.72 18.67 -3.11
CA GLY A 599 -12.85 20.05 -2.62
C GLY A 599 -14.29 20.48 -2.42
N PHE A 600 -15.20 20.09 -3.32
CA PHE A 600 -16.62 20.36 -3.19
C PHE A 600 -17.28 19.57 -2.06
N GLY A 601 -16.79 18.37 -1.75
CA GLY A 601 -17.24 17.60 -0.61
C GLY A 601 -17.09 18.35 0.72
N ARG A 602 -16.09 19.22 0.86
CA ARG A 602 -15.85 20.01 2.06
C ARG A 602 -16.96 21.00 2.38
N LEU A 603 -17.74 21.44 1.38
CA LEU A 603 -18.93 22.28 1.60
C LEU A 603 -20.02 21.57 2.39
N TRP A 604 -19.99 20.24 2.42
CA TRP A 604 -20.98 19.43 3.10
C TRP A 604 -20.62 19.11 4.55
N TYR A 605 -19.49 19.63 5.08
CA TYR A 605 -19.19 19.50 6.50
C TYR A 605 -20.36 19.97 7.36
N PRO A 606 -20.68 19.27 8.46
CA PRO A 606 -21.80 19.59 9.35
C PRO A 606 -21.76 21.03 9.85
N GLU A 607 -20.59 21.59 10.08
CA GLU A 607 -20.35 22.95 10.56
C GLU A 607 -20.84 24.01 9.59
N PHE A 608 -20.89 23.71 8.30
CA PHE A 608 -21.38 24.65 7.27
C PHE A 608 -22.88 24.54 7.02
N SER A 609 -23.59 23.67 7.74
CA SER A 609 -25.04 23.50 7.57
C SER A 609 -25.84 24.81 7.69
N GLN A 610 -25.41 25.74 8.56
CA GLN A 610 -26.01 27.06 8.75
C GLN A 610 -25.87 27.99 7.53
N PHE A 611 -24.87 27.76 6.66
CA PHE A 611 -24.61 28.58 5.48
C PHE A 611 -25.27 28.05 4.20
N ARG A 612 -25.97 26.92 4.26
CA ARG A 612 -26.65 26.34 3.09
C ARG A 612 -27.71 27.26 2.47
N SER A 613 -28.23 28.24 3.23
CA SER A 613 -29.11 29.29 2.74
C SER A 613 -28.38 30.56 2.28
N ASP A 614 -27.05 30.64 2.38
CA ASP A 614 -26.26 31.78 1.92
C ASP A 614 -26.28 31.83 0.38
N PRO A 615 -26.55 33.01 -0.23
CA PRO A 615 -26.52 33.15 -1.68
C PRO A 615 -25.22 32.70 -2.35
N ARG A 616 -24.07 32.84 -1.66
CA ARG A 616 -22.75 32.40 -2.17
C ARG A 616 -22.65 30.87 -2.24
N PHE A 617 -23.26 30.17 -1.29
CA PHE A 617 -23.37 28.72 -1.33
C PHE A 617 -24.15 28.25 -2.58
N HIS A 618 -25.28 28.91 -2.85
CA HIS A 618 -26.09 28.65 -4.04
C HIS A 618 -25.35 29.02 -5.35
N GLU A 619 -24.56 30.09 -5.32
CA GLU A 619 -23.70 30.45 -6.47
C GLU A 619 -22.66 29.40 -6.75
N MET A 620 -22.01 28.86 -5.72
CA MET A 620 -21.07 27.74 -5.88
C MET A 620 -21.75 26.49 -6.44
N LEU A 621 -22.95 26.16 -5.95
CA LEU A 621 -23.72 25.02 -6.49
C LEU A 621 -24.07 25.21 -7.97
N LYS A 622 -24.37 26.43 -8.42
CA LYS A 622 -24.57 26.73 -9.84
C LYS A 622 -23.30 26.53 -10.66
N TYR A 623 -22.20 27.07 -10.15
CA TYR A 623 -20.90 26.95 -10.80
C TYR A 623 -20.47 25.49 -10.96
N THR A 624 -20.86 24.63 -10.03
CA THR A 624 -20.58 23.18 -10.08
C THR A 624 -21.62 22.36 -10.86
N GLY A 625 -22.60 23.02 -11.52
CA GLY A 625 -23.67 22.33 -12.24
C GLY A 625 -24.70 21.61 -11.35
N GLN A 626 -24.70 21.89 -10.04
CA GLN A 626 -25.58 21.25 -9.05
C GLN A 626 -26.90 22.00 -8.81
N GLU A 627 -27.42 22.74 -9.77
CA GLU A 627 -28.68 23.49 -9.64
C GLU A 627 -29.88 22.66 -9.14
N GLY A 628 -29.83 21.33 -9.28
CA GLY A 628 -30.85 20.42 -8.76
C GLY A 628 -30.64 19.96 -7.30
N ALA A 629 -29.51 20.28 -6.65
CA ALA A 629 -29.25 19.91 -5.26
C ALA A 629 -30.08 20.76 -4.27
N GLU A 630 -30.51 21.97 -4.67
CA GLU A 630 -31.36 22.84 -3.88
C GLU A 630 -32.68 22.18 -3.43
N LEU A 631 -33.28 21.36 -4.29
CA LEU A 631 -34.53 20.67 -4.01
C LEU A 631 -34.40 19.58 -2.94
N ARG A 632 -33.19 19.00 -2.79
CA ARG A 632 -32.92 17.95 -1.80
C ARG A 632 -32.54 18.51 -0.43
N LEU A 633 -31.96 19.72 -0.39
CA LEU A 633 -31.61 20.41 0.85
C LEU A 633 -32.83 21.01 1.56
N ALA A 634 -33.95 21.23 0.84
CA ALA A 634 -35.17 21.83 1.37
C ALA A 634 -36.11 20.80 2.03
N ALA A 635 -35.86 19.51 1.95
CA ALA A 635 -36.70 18.49 2.57
C ALA A 635 -36.04 17.96 3.86
N PRO A 636 -36.45 18.41 5.04
CA PRO A 636 -36.04 17.81 6.29
C PRO A 636 -36.68 16.41 6.39
N GLY A 637 -35.88 15.36 6.25
CA GLY A 637 -36.30 14.00 6.55
C GLY A 637 -36.81 13.17 5.36
N ALA A 638 -36.28 13.35 4.15
CA ALA A 638 -36.50 12.43 3.04
C ALA A 638 -35.22 11.59 2.79
#